data_bc6b552bc9b3784f89d515b553b42e5b
#
_entry.id   bc6b552bc9b3784f89d515b553b42e5b
#
_cell.length_a   1.000
_cell.length_b   1.000
_cell.length_c   1.000
_cell.angle_alpha   90.00
_cell.angle_beta   90.00
_cell.angle_gamma   90.00
#
_symmetry.space_group_name_H-M   'P 1'
#
loop_
_entity.id
_entity.type
_entity.pdbx_description
1 polymer ?
#
loop_
_entity_poly.entity_id
_entity_poly.type
_entity_poly.pdbx_seq_one_letter_code
_entity_poly.pdbx_strand_id
1 'polypeptide(L)'
;MAPTLPEILNKLLVADNAVIQEGTRELGEALKNPGVVGELCQVMGTSSASQVRQYAAVILRKRLGKARHWTKLEADVKNGIKEGVLQALVREPENSVRNAIAQFVGVIARHELQAGNWPALLQFIQQMVQSQNIQERQLGVYVVSVVSGVAGDQLLPHLRHLLHLFSATLDDTASPTAFHTIQALTNFAPLVDQDNMTEFQALLPKVLEAIKALLTQDEDQAAEAMELFDVLAECEYILKNKLVDPLVSVMFGVACSENEDDSCLGFLGGEEGEGGSPMHAAAQTLDACALHLPPDKLLPCLMCHVEPALKSGNPHKVKGAYLALAMVAEGCADTLRNKHLHPFLQCICLGITNENQLVRNGALFALGQFAEHLQPDISKYHAELLPVLFEYLTQTCVVVGSGGSDPPGVDRMFYALEVFCENLESELLPHLPALMERLFAVLAAPTSVHMKELAISAIGATANAAKEHMAPYFQQIVEMLKGYLTVDQSEETMTLQVQSIDTLGQLARCMGVENFTVYAPDCVTLGLGLMERKDDPDVRKTCYLLFASLASVMKADMSPHLPKIMERMMLSLRSTDGVVTHFKDDESVLPATIEGLSESEEEEEGEVDLLGNEEGEEEDVAGYSVENAFLEEKEDTCVALRELSLHCGDAFLPYMDKSGEEVYKMLNYPSEDVRQAAVGAMAQFVISLAKSSAPEAAQGFEKWIQVFIPKLSELIRTDEERSVVMACLEAYAEVLKEVGAPVLVTQGHLEAIINCVKDVMQKKTMCQDMADEASSEDEGEAEHDELLIEYAGEVKKSCSVAERSFSFGTLAEAVEALGTASGQFVPQLLPLFQEGSRDEDDEVRSNSIYGLGVLGQHGGDAVMGHYNNILAMLSEALSKETFPRALDNICGAVARLITTSPTNVPMEQVFPVVLGCLPLREDFEENSTVFECFLVLYRAQHPMLAQNLAPVLRLAALLYTTKQADDKTNQLIQELVASVSRDFPDQVSSVVQSLEPEVAARLQAAASAASPTTS
;
A
#
# COMPACT_ATOMS: atom_id res chain seq x y z
N MET A 1 6.60 32.66 -46.81
CA MET A 1 7.40 33.19 -45.69
C MET A 1 7.13 32.28 -44.55
N ALA A 2 8.11 31.94 -43.77
CA ALA A 2 7.82 31.21 -42.54
C ALA A 2 6.88 32.07 -41.67
N PRO A 3 5.87 31.46 -40.99
CA PRO A 3 4.96 32.20 -40.15
C PRO A 3 5.74 32.89 -38.99
N THR A 4 5.29 34.05 -38.61
CA THR A 4 5.88 34.76 -37.44
C THR A 4 5.41 34.14 -36.14
N LEU A 5 6.19 34.21 -35.06
CA LEU A 5 5.85 33.64 -33.77
C LEU A 5 4.45 34.09 -33.25
N PRO A 6 4.03 35.38 -33.40
CA PRO A 6 2.64 35.74 -33.07
C PRO A 6 1.58 35.05 -33.93
N GLU A 7 1.88 34.77 -35.20
CA GLU A 7 0.93 34.04 -36.07
C GLU A 7 0.84 32.57 -35.67
N ILE A 8 1.93 31.94 -35.27
CA ILE A 8 1.98 30.60 -34.72
C ILE A 8 1.15 30.50 -33.43
N LEU A 9 1.40 31.42 -32.46
CA LEU A 9 0.67 31.42 -31.20
C LEU A 9 -0.82 31.74 -31.37
N ASN A 10 -1.21 32.55 -32.38
CA ASN A 10 -2.61 32.75 -32.70
C ASN A 10 -3.28 31.49 -33.28
N LYS A 11 -2.56 30.62 -34.01
CA LYS A 11 -3.10 29.34 -34.47
C LYS A 11 -3.47 28.42 -33.31
N LEU A 12 -2.71 28.47 -32.19
CA LEU A 12 -2.97 27.69 -30.99
C LEU A 12 -4.20 28.17 -30.19
N LEU A 13 -4.75 29.33 -30.54
CA LEU A 13 -5.90 29.95 -29.87
C LEU A 13 -7.21 29.80 -30.68
N VAL A 14 -7.14 29.15 -31.84
CA VAL A 14 -8.31 28.91 -32.69
C VAL A 14 -8.92 27.56 -32.31
N ALA A 15 -10.23 27.50 -32.14
CA ALA A 15 -10.93 26.23 -31.87
C ALA A 15 -11.06 25.41 -33.15
N ASP A 16 -9.94 24.94 -33.72
CA ASP A 16 -9.85 24.08 -34.90
C ASP A 16 -8.59 23.21 -34.75
N ASN A 17 -8.79 21.92 -34.57
CA ASN A 17 -7.75 20.93 -34.36
C ASN A 17 -6.63 20.94 -35.39
N ALA A 18 -6.97 21.04 -36.68
CA ALA A 18 -6.01 21.03 -37.77
C ALA A 18 -5.11 22.30 -37.70
N VAL A 19 -5.70 23.44 -37.29
CA VAL A 19 -4.96 24.69 -37.15
C VAL A 19 -4.07 24.67 -35.92
N ILE A 20 -4.55 24.11 -34.81
CA ILE A 20 -3.76 23.95 -33.56
C ILE A 20 -2.55 23.07 -33.79
N GLN A 21 -2.73 21.93 -34.46
CA GLN A 21 -1.65 21.00 -34.78
C GLN A 21 -0.58 21.63 -35.67
N GLU A 22 -1.01 22.32 -36.73
CA GLU A 22 -0.08 23.05 -37.56
C GLU A 22 0.69 24.08 -36.71
N GLY A 23 0.01 24.80 -35.82
CA GLY A 23 0.62 25.75 -34.90
C GLY A 23 1.61 25.10 -33.93
N THR A 24 1.26 23.92 -33.36
CA THR A 24 2.13 23.16 -32.45
C THR A 24 3.40 22.68 -33.15
N ARG A 25 3.27 22.10 -34.34
CA ARG A 25 4.41 21.68 -35.15
C ARG A 25 5.33 22.87 -35.50
N GLU A 26 4.72 24.00 -35.92
CA GLU A 26 5.47 25.21 -36.23
C GLU A 26 6.16 25.79 -34.98
N LEU A 27 5.53 25.73 -33.82
CA LEU A 27 6.11 26.14 -32.53
C LEU A 27 7.29 25.24 -32.16
N GLY A 28 7.15 23.92 -32.30
CA GLY A 28 8.23 22.95 -32.06
C GLY A 28 9.46 23.26 -32.93
N GLU A 29 9.25 23.55 -34.23
CA GLU A 29 10.34 23.96 -35.10
C GLU A 29 10.96 25.32 -34.74
N ALA A 30 10.12 26.29 -34.34
CA ALA A 30 10.62 27.59 -33.88
C ALA A 30 11.44 27.48 -32.57
N LEU A 31 11.03 26.60 -31.66
CA LEU A 31 11.72 26.36 -30.38
C LEU A 31 13.13 25.75 -30.56
N LYS A 32 13.42 25.11 -31.68
CA LYS A 32 14.80 24.66 -32.00
C LYS A 32 15.79 25.80 -32.23
N ASN A 33 15.28 27.00 -32.50
CA ASN A 33 16.13 28.18 -32.72
C ASN A 33 16.53 28.81 -31.37
N PRO A 34 17.85 28.96 -31.07
CA PRO A 34 18.29 29.63 -29.85
C PRO A 34 17.78 31.08 -29.68
N GLY A 35 17.47 31.78 -30.77
CA GLY A 35 16.94 33.15 -30.75
C GLY A 35 15.47 33.26 -30.34
N VAL A 36 14.70 32.18 -30.31
CA VAL A 36 13.26 32.17 -30.04
C VAL A 36 12.89 32.73 -28.66
N VAL A 37 13.77 32.55 -27.65
CA VAL A 37 13.55 33.09 -26.30
C VAL A 37 13.44 34.62 -26.33
N GLY A 38 14.32 35.31 -27.09
CA GLY A 38 14.22 36.76 -27.28
C GLY A 38 12.96 37.20 -28.02
N GLU A 39 12.54 36.43 -29.03
CA GLU A 39 11.31 36.70 -29.78
C GLU A 39 10.05 36.49 -28.90
N LEU A 40 10.01 35.42 -28.08
CA LEU A 40 8.94 35.16 -27.09
C LEU A 40 8.84 36.31 -26.06
N CYS A 41 9.97 36.79 -25.55
CA CYS A 41 10.00 37.94 -24.63
C CYS A 41 9.46 39.22 -25.33
N GLN A 42 9.74 39.41 -26.60
CA GLN A 42 9.20 40.54 -27.36
C GLN A 42 7.70 40.39 -27.57
N VAL A 43 7.20 39.19 -27.93
CA VAL A 43 5.77 38.90 -28.09
C VAL A 43 5.03 39.12 -26.79
N MET A 44 5.53 38.59 -25.68
CA MET A 44 5.00 38.78 -24.33
C MET A 44 4.87 40.27 -23.96
N GLY A 45 5.83 41.12 -24.33
CA GLY A 45 5.80 42.53 -24.01
C GLY A 45 5.04 43.42 -24.98
N THR A 46 4.76 42.98 -26.23
CA THR A 46 4.30 43.90 -27.28
C THR A 46 3.09 43.43 -28.11
N SER A 47 2.68 42.16 -28.03
CA SER A 47 1.53 41.65 -28.77
C SER A 47 0.24 42.38 -28.37
N SER A 48 -0.62 42.69 -29.35
CA SER A 48 -1.92 43.34 -29.10
C SER A 48 -2.95 42.39 -28.47
N ALA A 49 -2.83 41.07 -28.69
CA ALA A 49 -3.72 40.06 -28.14
C ALA A 49 -3.23 39.59 -26.74
N SER A 50 -4.10 39.72 -25.71
CA SER A 50 -3.73 39.33 -24.35
C SER A 50 -3.42 37.85 -24.24
N GLN A 51 -4.21 37.00 -24.86
CA GLN A 51 -3.98 35.54 -24.88
C GLN A 51 -2.60 35.16 -25.44
N VAL A 52 -2.19 35.82 -26.54
CA VAL A 52 -0.87 35.57 -27.13
C VAL A 52 0.26 36.01 -26.18
N ARG A 53 0.09 37.12 -25.44
CA ARG A 53 1.07 37.54 -24.42
C ARG A 53 1.12 36.52 -23.26
N GLN A 54 -0.04 36.03 -22.80
CA GLN A 54 -0.13 35.01 -21.78
C GLN A 54 0.59 33.73 -22.18
N TYR A 55 0.30 33.22 -23.40
CA TYR A 55 0.97 32.05 -23.95
C TYR A 55 2.47 32.20 -24.04
N ALA A 56 2.93 33.33 -24.53
CA ALA A 56 4.36 33.59 -24.60
C ALA A 56 5.02 33.53 -23.19
N ALA A 57 4.36 34.03 -22.15
CA ALA A 57 4.83 33.94 -20.75
C ALA A 57 4.88 32.49 -20.25
N VAL A 58 3.83 31.71 -20.54
CA VAL A 58 3.74 30.29 -20.15
C VAL A 58 4.82 29.45 -20.82
N ILE A 59 5.04 29.64 -22.13
CA ILE A 59 6.09 28.91 -22.87
C ILE A 59 7.48 29.29 -22.32
N LEU A 60 7.73 30.56 -22.04
CA LEU A 60 8.99 31.01 -21.43
C LEU A 60 9.21 30.35 -20.06
N ARG A 61 8.16 30.32 -19.22
CA ARG A 61 8.19 29.68 -17.90
C ARG A 61 8.59 28.21 -18.00
N LYS A 62 7.86 27.42 -18.82
CA LYS A 62 8.14 25.99 -19.00
C LYS A 62 9.54 25.74 -19.58
N ARG A 63 9.91 26.44 -20.67
CA ARG A 63 11.21 26.25 -21.31
C ARG A 63 12.39 26.61 -20.42
N LEU A 64 12.32 27.76 -19.73
CA LEU A 64 13.42 28.26 -18.89
C LEU A 64 13.33 27.78 -17.43
N GLY A 65 12.32 26.97 -17.09
CA GLY A 65 12.21 26.27 -15.81
C GLY A 65 13.34 25.26 -15.62
N LYS A 66 13.73 24.56 -16.68
CA LYS A 66 14.85 23.63 -16.66
C LYS A 66 16.18 24.39 -16.61
N ALA A 67 16.98 24.21 -15.56
CA ALA A 67 18.23 24.91 -15.31
C ALA A 67 19.22 24.85 -16.51
N ARG A 68 19.23 23.70 -17.23
CA ARG A 68 20.06 23.50 -18.44
C ARG A 68 19.79 24.51 -19.55
N HIS A 69 18.54 24.96 -19.71
CA HIS A 69 18.18 25.94 -20.75
C HIS A 69 18.55 27.37 -20.32
N TRP A 70 18.34 27.68 -19.05
CA TRP A 70 18.75 28.97 -18.50
C TRP A 70 20.28 29.16 -18.55
N THR A 71 21.05 28.15 -18.15
CA THR A 71 22.53 28.22 -18.10
C THR A 71 23.15 28.38 -19.49
N LYS A 72 22.53 27.81 -20.55
CA LYS A 72 23.01 27.94 -21.95
C LYS A 72 22.84 29.36 -22.53
N LEU A 73 22.01 30.21 -21.91
CA LEU A 73 21.82 31.58 -22.41
C LEU A 73 23.06 32.48 -22.15
N GLU A 74 23.37 33.36 -23.09
CA GLU A 74 24.42 34.35 -22.91
C GLU A 74 24.05 35.39 -21.84
N ALA A 75 25.04 35.92 -21.13
CA ALA A 75 24.85 36.87 -20.03
C ALA A 75 24.03 38.11 -20.42
N ASP A 76 24.25 38.64 -21.62
CA ASP A 76 23.52 39.80 -22.13
C ASP A 76 22.04 39.50 -22.38
N VAL A 77 21.72 38.28 -22.86
CA VAL A 77 20.34 37.80 -23.04
C VAL A 77 19.65 37.67 -21.70
N LYS A 78 20.28 36.98 -20.71
CA LYS A 78 19.77 36.88 -19.35
C LYS A 78 19.46 38.24 -18.72
N ASN A 79 20.36 39.20 -18.85
CA ASN A 79 20.14 40.54 -18.32
C ASN A 79 19.00 41.26 -19.03
N GLY A 80 18.90 41.12 -20.38
CA GLY A 80 17.79 41.67 -21.15
C GLY A 80 16.42 41.06 -20.72
N ILE A 81 16.36 39.76 -20.43
CA ILE A 81 15.16 39.09 -19.93
C ILE A 81 14.80 39.63 -18.54
N LYS A 82 15.76 39.69 -17.60
CA LYS A 82 15.56 40.17 -16.22
C LYS A 82 15.01 41.60 -16.16
N GLU A 83 15.50 42.49 -17.01
CA GLU A 83 14.97 43.85 -17.08
C GLU A 83 13.65 43.95 -17.81
N GLY A 84 13.50 43.22 -18.91
CA GLY A 84 12.29 43.24 -19.73
C GLY A 84 11.05 42.69 -19.05
N VAL A 85 11.21 41.60 -18.29
CA VAL A 85 10.08 40.94 -17.59
C VAL A 85 9.49 41.84 -16.49
N LEU A 86 10.29 42.53 -15.69
CA LEU A 86 9.80 43.45 -14.67
C LEU A 86 9.10 44.67 -15.29
N GLN A 87 9.58 45.16 -16.44
CA GLN A 87 8.90 46.21 -17.17
C GLN A 87 7.59 45.76 -17.80
N ALA A 88 7.51 44.53 -18.34
CA ALA A 88 6.31 43.94 -18.90
C ALA A 88 5.26 43.76 -17.80
N LEU A 89 5.65 43.28 -16.66
CA LEU A 89 4.78 43.05 -15.49
C LEU A 89 4.05 44.33 -15.02
N VAL A 90 4.75 45.45 -14.96
CA VAL A 90 4.16 46.76 -14.55
C VAL A 90 3.24 47.32 -15.62
N ARG A 91 3.54 47.10 -16.89
CA ARG A 91 2.79 47.68 -18.03
C ARG A 91 1.56 46.86 -18.40
N GLU A 92 1.47 45.59 -17.96
CA GLU A 92 0.42 44.69 -18.35
C GLU A 92 -0.92 45.07 -17.70
N PRO A 93 -1.98 45.37 -18.48
CA PRO A 93 -3.28 45.70 -17.93
C PRO A 93 -4.11 44.50 -17.51
N GLU A 94 -3.92 43.34 -18.17
CA GLU A 94 -4.71 42.14 -17.94
C GLU A 94 -4.15 41.27 -16.80
N ASN A 95 -4.99 40.92 -15.83
CA ASN A 95 -4.57 40.17 -14.64
C ASN A 95 -4.04 38.76 -14.97
N SER A 96 -4.72 38.03 -15.88
CA SER A 96 -4.29 36.68 -16.29
C SER A 96 -2.89 36.66 -16.91
N VAL A 97 -2.60 37.64 -17.76
CA VAL A 97 -1.28 37.81 -18.38
C VAL A 97 -0.24 38.20 -17.32
N ARG A 98 -0.63 39.11 -16.40
CA ARG A 98 0.24 39.59 -15.34
C ARG A 98 0.63 38.44 -14.40
N ASN A 99 -0.31 37.57 -14.09
CA ASN A 99 -0.06 36.38 -13.28
C ASN A 99 0.92 35.41 -13.99
N ALA A 100 0.72 35.14 -15.27
CA ALA A 100 1.64 34.30 -16.04
C ALA A 100 3.08 34.90 -16.11
N ILE A 101 3.18 36.22 -16.25
CA ILE A 101 4.49 36.91 -16.22
C ILE A 101 5.13 36.83 -14.83
N ALA A 102 4.35 36.99 -13.76
CA ALA A 102 4.85 36.85 -12.39
C ALA A 102 5.37 35.44 -12.08
N GLN A 103 4.67 34.40 -12.53
CA GLN A 103 5.16 33.01 -12.42
C GLN A 103 6.47 32.80 -13.20
N PHE A 104 6.61 33.42 -14.36
CA PHE A 104 7.88 33.41 -15.10
C PHE A 104 8.99 34.14 -14.33
N VAL A 105 8.68 35.26 -13.62
CA VAL A 105 9.61 35.91 -12.69
C VAL A 105 10.09 34.95 -11.61
N GLY A 106 9.18 34.13 -11.03
CA GLY A 106 9.52 33.12 -10.02
C GLY A 106 10.58 32.14 -10.51
N VAL A 107 10.38 31.60 -11.71
CA VAL A 107 11.34 30.69 -12.35
C VAL A 107 12.73 31.33 -12.54
N ILE A 108 12.77 32.56 -13.02
CA ILE A 108 14.08 33.29 -13.17
C ILE A 108 14.69 33.52 -11.78
N ALA A 109 13.88 33.84 -10.77
CA ALA A 109 14.34 34.06 -9.40
C ALA A 109 15.02 32.82 -8.84
N ARG A 110 14.45 31.61 -9.05
CA ARG A 110 15.05 30.32 -8.68
C ARG A 110 16.50 30.19 -9.20
N HIS A 111 16.74 30.56 -10.45
CA HIS A 111 18.07 30.43 -11.07
C HIS A 111 19.07 31.53 -10.69
N GLU A 112 18.62 32.74 -10.40
CA GLU A 112 19.47 33.93 -10.31
C GLU A 112 19.68 34.45 -8.87
N LEU A 113 18.72 34.21 -7.95
CA LEU A 113 18.83 34.68 -6.57
C LEU A 113 19.93 33.96 -5.78
N GLN A 114 20.07 32.67 -5.98
CA GLN A 114 21.09 31.85 -5.31
C GLN A 114 22.52 32.37 -5.56
N ALA A 115 22.76 32.83 -6.78
CA ALA A 115 24.05 33.42 -7.14
C ALA A 115 24.17 34.91 -6.78
N GLY A 116 23.13 35.53 -6.19
CA GLY A 116 23.07 36.96 -5.90
C GLY A 116 23.02 37.85 -7.16
N ASN A 117 22.63 37.30 -8.32
CA ASN A 117 22.75 37.97 -9.61
C ASN A 117 21.53 38.83 -10.00
N TRP A 118 20.50 38.92 -9.13
CA TRP A 118 19.30 39.71 -9.47
C TRP A 118 18.84 40.69 -8.37
N PRO A 119 19.67 41.65 -7.89
CA PRO A 119 19.29 42.61 -6.85
C PRO A 119 18.15 43.55 -7.29
N ALA A 120 17.94 43.71 -8.61
CA ALA A 120 16.85 44.51 -9.14
C ALA A 120 15.46 43.97 -8.81
N LEU A 121 15.29 42.64 -8.66
CA LEU A 121 14.02 42.04 -8.23
C LEU A 121 13.66 42.45 -6.81
N LEU A 122 14.61 42.37 -5.88
CA LEU A 122 14.39 42.77 -4.49
C LEU A 122 14.06 44.27 -4.35
N GLN A 123 14.71 45.13 -5.13
CA GLN A 123 14.39 46.55 -5.18
C GLN A 123 12.99 46.79 -5.78
N PHE A 124 12.62 46.05 -6.82
CA PHE A 124 11.31 46.09 -7.43
C PHE A 124 10.21 45.69 -6.40
N ILE A 125 10.36 44.59 -5.72
CA ILE A 125 9.45 44.13 -4.68
C ILE A 125 9.29 45.23 -3.61
N GLN A 126 10.36 45.71 -3.06
CA GLN A 126 10.32 46.78 -2.04
C GLN A 126 9.59 48.01 -2.51
N GLN A 127 9.84 48.46 -3.74
CA GLN A 127 9.21 49.65 -4.33
C GLN A 127 7.70 49.42 -4.52
N MET A 128 7.30 48.26 -5.04
CA MET A 128 5.90 47.97 -5.32
C MET A 128 5.09 47.80 -4.01
N VAL A 129 5.60 47.03 -3.05
CA VAL A 129 4.89 46.81 -1.76
C VAL A 129 4.74 48.11 -0.96
N GLN A 130 5.65 49.05 -1.06
CA GLN A 130 5.57 50.34 -0.38
C GLN A 130 4.81 51.42 -1.16
N SER A 131 4.34 51.14 -2.37
CA SER A 131 3.63 52.13 -3.20
C SER A 131 2.32 52.59 -2.55
N GLN A 132 1.96 53.85 -2.81
CA GLN A 132 0.66 54.42 -2.43
C GLN A 132 -0.47 53.92 -3.35
N ASN A 133 -0.14 53.36 -4.50
CA ASN A 133 -1.07 52.80 -5.45
C ASN A 133 -1.43 51.36 -5.02
N ILE A 134 -2.72 51.12 -4.81
CA ILE A 134 -3.25 49.80 -4.38
C ILE A 134 -2.84 48.69 -5.39
N GLN A 135 -2.97 48.95 -6.69
CA GLN A 135 -2.65 47.96 -7.72
C GLN A 135 -1.17 47.59 -7.76
N GLU A 136 -0.29 48.58 -7.50
CA GLU A 136 1.16 48.33 -7.41
C GLU A 136 1.50 47.50 -6.15
N ARG A 137 0.84 47.82 -5.00
CA ARG A 137 1.03 47.01 -3.77
C ARG A 137 0.57 45.56 -3.97
N GLN A 138 -0.63 45.35 -4.57
CA GLN A 138 -1.14 44.01 -4.91
C GLN A 138 -0.13 43.24 -5.76
N LEU A 139 0.36 43.89 -6.83
CA LEU A 139 1.36 43.28 -7.70
C LEU A 139 2.65 42.92 -6.96
N GLY A 140 3.15 43.83 -6.11
CA GLY A 140 4.36 43.58 -5.34
C GLY A 140 4.24 42.40 -4.39
N VAL A 141 3.11 42.29 -3.68
CA VAL A 141 2.87 41.16 -2.76
C VAL A 141 2.62 39.87 -3.52
N TYR A 142 1.88 39.91 -4.64
CA TYR A 142 1.69 38.76 -5.49
C TYR A 142 3.00 38.21 -6.04
N VAL A 143 3.91 39.07 -6.47
CA VAL A 143 5.27 38.65 -6.89
C VAL A 143 6.02 37.99 -5.73
N VAL A 144 5.88 38.50 -4.51
CA VAL A 144 6.50 37.85 -3.34
C VAL A 144 5.89 36.47 -3.08
N SER A 145 4.57 36.30 -3.13
CA SER A 145 3.93 35.00 -2.92
C SER A 145 4.41 33.98 -3.95
N VAL A 146 4.49 34.35 -5.23
CA VAL A 146 5.01 33.48 -6.29
C VAL A 146 6.50 33.15 -6.11
N VAL A 147 7.33 34.14 -5.78
CA VAL A 147 8.78 33.91 -5.62
C VAL A 147 9.08 33.12 -4.35
N SER A 148 8.32 33.32 -3.26
CA SER A 148 8.49 32.54 -2.04
C SER A 148 8.15 31.06 -2.23
N GLY A 149 7.15 30.72 -3.04
CA GLY A 149 6.81 29.33 -3.36
C GLY A 149 7.83 28.60 -4.22
N VAL A 150 8.71 29.33 -4.93
CA VAL A 150 9.69 28.71 -5.85
C VAL A 150 11.13 28.88 -5.39
N ALA A 151 11.40 29.89 -4.59
CA ALA A 151 12.75 30.29 -4.16
C ALA A 151 12.74 30.94 -2.76
N GLY A 152 11.93 30.41 -1.85
CA GLY A 152 11.73 30.95 -0.50
C GLY A 152 13.00 31.00 0.33
N ASP A 153 13.78 29.94 0.33
CA ASP A 153 15.07 29.79 1.00
C ASP A 153 16.07 30.88 0.58
N GLN A 154 16.05 31.29 -0.67
CA GLN A 154 16.93 32.34 -1.22
C GLN A 154 16.50 33.75 -0.80
N LEU A 155 15.23 33.89 -0.32
CA LEU A 155 14.74 35.16 0.26
C LEU A 155 14.99 35.28 1.77
N LEU A 156 15.38 34.21 2.45
CA LEU A 156 15.62 34.20 3.90
C LEU A 156 16.53 35.31 4.40
N PRO A 157 17.64 35.67 3.72
CA PRO A 157 18.48 36.84 4.12
C PRO A 157 17.71 38.15 4.16
N HIS A 158 16.57 38.24 3.47
CA HIS A 158 15.71 39.41 3.37
C HIS A 158 14.40 39.27 4.15
N LEU A 159 14.14 38.10 4.75
CA LEU A 159 12.89 37.75 5.40
C LEU A 159 12.44 38.76 6.46
N ARG A 160 13.37 39.16 7.33
CA ARG A 160 13.05 40.18 8.36
C ARG A 160 12.49 41.47 7.80
N HIS A 161 13.02 41.92 6.67
CA HIS A 161 12.54 43.11 5.99
C HIS A 161 11.15 42.88 5.35
N LEU A 162 10.94 41.70 4.76
CA LEU A 162 9.64 41.30 4.18
C LEU A 162 8.57 41.21 5.27
N LEU A 163 8.87 40.61 6.45
CA LEU A 163 7.93 40.53 7.56
C LEU A 163 7.46 41.91 8.04
N HIS A 164 8.38 42.89 8.06
CA HIS A 164 7.98 44.28 8.36
C HIS A 164 7.04 44.87 7.32
N LEU A 165 7.23 44.58 6.03
CA LEU A 165 6.32 45.00 4.96
C LEU A 165 4.95 44.29 5.08
N PHE A 166 4.96 43.01 5.36
CA PHE A 166 3.75 42.20 5.53
C PHE A 166 2.84 42.67 6.66
N SER A 167 3.40 43.25 7.71
CA SER A 167 2.60 43.87 8.78
C SER A 167 1.69 44.99 8.30
N ALA A 168 2.07 45.71 7.25
CA ALA A 168 1.24 46.78 6.69
C ALA A 168 0.27 46.25 5.61
N THR A 169 0.65 45.22 4.88
CA THR A 169 -0.18 44.64 3.82
C THR A 169 -1.31 43.78 4.39
N LEU A 170 -1.13 43.14 5.55
CA LEU A 170 -2.20 42.43 6.28
C LEU A 170 -3.29 43.37 6.79
N ASP A 171 -3.00 44.66 7.04
CA ASP A 171 -4.01 45.61 7.43
C ASP A 171 -4.89 46.10 6.24
N ASP A 172 -4.50 45.77 5.00
CA ASP A 172 -5.25 46.12 3.76
C ASP A 172 -6.20 44.98 3.38
N THR A 173 -7.21 44.75 4.22
CA THR A 173 -8.20 43.69 4.06
C THR A 173 -9.26 43.97 2.99
N ALA A 174 -9.27 45.16 2.39
CA ALA A 174 -10.20 45.54 1.33
C ALA A 174 -9.75 45.10 -0.07
N SER A 175 -8.59 44.45 -0.18
CA SER A 175 -8.01 44.06 -1.46
C SER A 175 -7.35 42.67 -1.33
N PRO A 176 -7.09 41.96 -2.44
CA PRO A 176 -6.36 40.69 -2.43
C PRO A 176 -4.95 40.76 -1.82
N THR A 177 -4.50 41.94 -1.39
CA THR A 177 -3.17 42.17 -0.82
C THR A 177 -2.95 41.36 0.46
N ALA A 178 -3.95 41.33 1.35
CA ALA A 178 -3.87 40.53 2.58
C ALA A 178 -3.80 39.02 2.27
N PHE A 179 -4.58 38.53 1.33
CA PHE A 179 -4.57 37.15 0.88
C PHE A 179 -3.21 36.71 0.33
N HIS A 180 -2.65 37.45 -0.65
CA HIS A 180 -1.32 37.11 -1.17
C HIS A 180 -0.20 37.25 -0.12
N THR A 181 -0.39 38.11 0.89
CA THR A 181 0.52 38.16 2.03
C THR A 181 0.48 36.89 2.85
N ILE A 182 -0.72 36.33 3.07
CA ILE A 182 -0.90 35.06 3.79
C ILE A 182 -0.26 33.91 2.99
N GLN A 183 -0.51 33.84 1.68
CA GLN A 183 0.16 32.84 0.81
C GLN A 183 1.70 32.93 0.91
N ALA A 184 2.26 34.14 0.91
CA ALA A 184 3.69 34.30 1.08
C ALA A 184 4.17 33.83 2.49
N LEU A 185 3.37 34.07 3.53
CA LEU A 185 3.64 33.59 4.89
C LEU A 185 3.56 32.07 5.00
N THR A 186 2.60 31.43 4.30
CA THR A 186 2.52 29.96 4.21
C THR A 186 3.82 29.39 3.65
N ASN A 187 4.29 29.91 2.52
CA ASN A 187 5.55 29.49 1.91
C ASN A 187 6.80 29.75 2.78
N PHE A 188 6.78 30.75 3.66
CA PHE A 188 7.89 31.02 4.57
C PHE A 188 7.80 30.29 5.90
N ALA A 189 6.62 29.81 6.30
CA ALA A 189 6.41 29.21 7.63
C ALA A 189 7.40 28.07 7.94
N PRO A 190 7.62 27.11 7.05
CA PRO A 190 8.58 26.04 7.28
C PRO A 190 10.04 26.55 7.37
N LEU A 191 10.36 27.62 6.67
CA LEU A 191 11.72 28.16 6.49
C LEU A 191 12.16 29.15 7.59
N VAL A 192 11.27 29.53 8.52
CA VAL A 192 11.55 30.57 9.52
C VAL A 192 12.53 30.09 10.58
N ASP A 193 13.69 30.73 10.63
CA ASP A 193 14.72 30.50 11.65
C ASP A 193 14.40 31.15 13.01
N GLN A 194 15.16 30.79 14.05
CA GLN A 194 14.96 31.35 15.40
C GLN A 194 15.12 32.88 15.48
N ASP A 195 15.90 33.48 14.59
CA ASP A 195 16.18 34.92 14.59
C ASP A 195 14.99 35.73 14.07
N ASN A 196 14.22 35.19 13.14
CA ASN A 196 13.04 35.81 12.54
C ASN A 196 11.71 35.36 13.19
N MET A 197 11.75 34.34 14.03
CA MET A 197 10.56 33.74 14.66
C MET A 197 9.68 34.75 15.40
N THR A 198 10.26 35.68 16.13
CA THR A 198 9.53 36.67 16.94
C THR A 198 8.73 37.61 16.06
N GLU A 199 9.31 38.09 14.97
CA GLU A 199 8.69 38.97 14.01
C GLU A 199 7.57 38.25 13.23
N PHE A 200 7.80 37.01 12.81
CA PHE A 200 6.80 36.17 12.14
C PHE A 200 5.58 35.95 13.04
N GLN A 201 5.81 35.49 14.26
CA GLN A 201 4.76 35.24 15.24
C GLN A 201 3.93 36.51 15.58
N ALA A 202 4.53 37.70 15.50
CA ALA A 202 3.80 38.97 15.76
C ALA A 202 2.77 39.29 14.67
N LEU A 203 2.83 38.64 13.48
CA LEU A 203 1.90 38.81 12.37
C LEU A 203 0.64 37.95 12.52
N LEU A 204 0.73 36.78 13.18
CA LEU A 204 -0.34 35.79 13.23
C LEU A 204 -1.69 36.33 13.76
N PRO A 205 -1.74 37.21 14.78
CA PRO A 205 -3.01 37.82 15.17
C PRO A 205 -3.64 38.67 14.05
N LYS A 206 -2.83 39.32 13.19
CA LYS A 206 -3.32 40.08 12.04
C LYS A 206 -3.81 39.15 10.92
N VAL A 207 -3.15 38.01 10.75
CA VAL A 207 -3.61 36.98 9.82
C VAL A 207 -5.00 36.48 10.20
N LEU A 208 -5.26 36.17 11.47
CA LEU A 208 -6.60 35.78 11.94
C LEU A 208 -7.66 36.86 11.69
N GLU A 209 -7.34 38.14 11.85
CA GLU A 209 -8.25 39.22 11.54
C GLU A 209 -8.46 39.37 10.02
N ALA A 210 -7.42 39.14 9.21
CA ALA A 210 -7.54 39.16 7.75
C ALA A 210 -8.43 38.01 7.24
N ILE A 211 -8.29 36.79 7.77
CA ILE A 211 -9.14 35.65 7.43
C ILE A 211 -10.61 35.95 7.79
N LYS A 212 -10.88 36.54 8.97
CA LYS A 212 -12.23 36.93 9.33
C LYS A 212 -12.84 37.97 8.36
N ALA A 213 -12.02 38.83 7.81
CA ALA A 213 -12.46 39.78 6.80
C ALA A 213 -12.71 39.10 5.44
N LEU A 214 -11.86 38.17 5.04
CA LEU A 214 -11.97 37.38 3.81
C LEU A 214 -13.25 36.51 3.83
N LEU A 215 -13.58 35.87 4.93
CA LEU A 215 -14.82 35.11 5.10
C LEU A 215 -16.12 35.91 4.75
N THR A 216 -16.08 37.24 4.76
CA THR A 216 -17.20 38.08 4.38
C THR A 216 -17.11 38.62 2.96
N GLN A 217 -15.99 38.43 2.25
CA GLN A 217 -15.71 39.05 0.95
C GLN A 217 -15.50 38.00 -0.15
N ASP A 218 -14.77 36.96 0.15
CA ASP A 218 -14.36 35.91 -0.79
C ASP A 218 -14.09 34.63 0.01
N GLU A 219 -15.02 33.70 -0.05
CA GLU A 219 -15.00 32.44 0.73
C GLU A 219 -13.87 31.52 0.27
N ASP A 220 -13.57 31.47 -1.03
CA ASP A 220 -12.51 30.62 -1.57
C ASP A 220 -11.13 31.09 -1.10
N GLN A 221 -10.87 32.42 -1.17
CA GLN A 221 -9.62 32.97 -0.63
C GLN A 221 -9.51 32.81 0.89
N ALA A 222 -10.63 32.80 1.60
CA ALA A 222 -10.62 32.56 3.05
C ALA A 222 -10.25 31.12 3.37
N ALA A 223 -10.77 30.15 2.59
CA ALA A 223 -10.43 28.73 2.73
C ALA A 223 -8.95 28.48 2.48
N GLU A 224 -8.43 28.95 1.36
CA GLU A 224 -7.01 28.83 1.02
C GLU A 224 -6.08 29.54 2.04
N ALA A 225 -6.51 30.67 2.59
CA ALA A 225 -5.74 31.38 3.62
C ALA A 225 -5.66 30.63 4.97
N MET A 226 -6.51 29.64 5.24
CA MET A 226 -6.47 28.81 6.44
C MET A 226 -5.34 27.78 6.40
N GLU A 227 -4.88 27.37 5.22
CA GLU A 227 -3.76 26.45 5.01
C GLU A 227 -2.47 26.88 5.78
N LEU A 228 -2.25 28.19 5.95
CA LEU A 228 -1.16 28.67 6.80
C LEU A 228 -1.19 28.07 8.21
N PHE A 229 -2.37 27.84 8.78
CA PHE A 229 -2.47 27.30 10.14
C PHE A 229 -2.27 25.80 10.20
N ASP A 230 -2.50 25.09 9.11
CA ASP A 230 -2.20 23.67 8.98
C ASP A 230 -0.68 23.51 9.02
N VAL A 231 0.04 24.23 8.17
CA VAL A 231 1.52 24.29 8.19
C VAL A 231 2.08 24.77 9.53
N LEU A 232 1.45 25.73 10.18
CA LEU A 232 1.89 26.22 11.50
C LEU A 232 1.61 25.22 12.63
N ALA A 233 0.61 24.39 12.53
CA ALA A 233 0.36 23.33 13.48
C ALA A 233 1.52 22.32 13.47
N GLU A 234 1.96 21.88 12.30
CA GLU A 234 3.13 21.04 12.09
C GLU A 234 4.41 21.66 12.68
N CYS A 235 4.61 22.95 12.46
CA CYS A 235 5.79 23.67 12.97
C CYS A 235 5.75 24.05 14.47
N GLU A 236 4.73 23.65 15.23
CA GLU A 236 4.52 24.00 16.66
C GLU A 236 4.54 25.52 16.98
N TYR A 237 4.50 26.42 16.01
CA TYR A 237 4.62 27.87 16.22
C TYR A 237 3.44 28.46 16.99
N ILE A 238 2.26 27.87 16.85
CA ILE A 238 1.02 28.28 17.53
C ILE A 238 1.20 28.22 19.06
N LEU A 239 1.79 27.16 19.57
CA LEU A 239 2.02 26.98 21.01
C LEU A 239 2.84 28.10 21.64
N LYS A 240 3.89 28.54 20.95
CA LYS A 240 4.80 29.57 21.46
C LYS A 240 4.10 30.93 21.64
N ASN A 241 3.08 31.22 20.84
CA ASN A 241 2.39 32.50 20.84
C ASN A 241 1.07 32.52 21.63
N LYS A 242 0.62 31.41 22.17
CA LYS A 242 -0.71 31.28 22.82
C LYS A 242 -1.85 31.67 21.88
N LEU A 243 -1.70 31.31 20.59
CA LEU A 243 -2.71 31.60 19.57
C LEU A 243 -3.76 30.47 19.44
N VAL A 244 -3.58 29.37 20.17
CA VAL A 244 -4.49 28.22 20.09
C VAL A 244 -5.95 28.65 20.37
N ASP A 245 -6.21 29.39 21.43
CA ASP A 245 -7.58 29.82 21.77
C ASP A 245 -8.19 30.76 20.71
N PRO A 246 -7.50 31.83 20.24
CA PRO A 246 -7.99 32.66 19.13
C PRO A 246 -8.22 31.87 17.83
N LEU A 247 -7.31 30.94 17.47
CA LEU A 247 -7.43 30.10 16.29
C LEU A 247 -8.65 29.19 16.39
N VAL A 248 -8.74 28.40 17.45
CA VAL A 248 -9.89 27.52 17.71
C VAL A 248 -11.20 28.31 17.70
N SER A 249 -11.22 29.53 18.24
CA SER A 249 -12.40 30.37 18.21
C SER A 249 -12.85 30.74 16.80
N VAL A 250 -11.90 31.00 15.89
CA VAL A 250 -12.20 31.32 14.48
C VAL A 250 -12.67 30.08 13.75
N MET A 251 -11.92 29.00 13.83
CA MET A 251 -12.22 27.74 13.13
C MET A 251 -13.56 27.15 13.60
N PHE A 252 -13.80 27.14 14.91
CA PHE A 252 -15.08 26.73 15.47
C PHE A 252 -16.23 27.64 15.01
N GLY A 253 -15.99 28.95 14.90
CA GLY A 253 -16.96 29.89 14.39
C GLY A 253 -17.36 29.59 12.94
N VAL A 254 -16.39 29.26 12.11
CA VAL A 254 -16.60 28.83 10.70
C VAL A 254 -17.35 27.49 10.63
N ALA A 255 -16.97 26.52 11.45
CA ALA A 255 -17.64 25.22 11.55
C ALA A 255 -19.11 25.33 11.95
N CYS A 256 -19.48 26.42 12.65
CA CYS A 256 -20.85 26.75 13.05
C CYS A 256 -21.62 27.61 12.03
N SER A 257 -21.06 27.93 10.87
CA SER A 257 -21.70 28.77 9.86
C SER A 257 -22.96 28.12 9.28
N GLU A 258 -23.90 28.98 8.84
CA GLU A 258 -25.14 28.59 8.17
C GLU A 258 -24.85 28.49 6.66
N ASN A 259 -24.44 27.35 6.16
CA ASN A 259 -24.29 27.09 4.73
C ASN A 259 -25.50 26.31 4.21
N GLU A 260 -25.98 26.68 3.01
CA GLU A 260 -27.14 26.04 2.37
C GLU A 260 -26.86 24.62 1.93
N ASP A 261 -25.61 24.25 1.74
CA ASP A 261 -25.17 22.90 1.29
C ASP A 261 -24.71 22.03 2.45
N ASP A 262 -25.58 21.12 2.85
CA ASP A 262 -25.26 20.04 3.81
C ASP A 262 -24.29 18.97 3.24
N SER A 263 -23.97 19.05 1.96
CA SER A 263 -23.04 18.16 1.25
C SER A 263 -21.58 18.31 1.71
N CYS A 264 -21.26 19.45 2.33
CA CYS A 264 -19.91 19.72 2.86
C CYS A 264 -19.42 18.77 3.97
N LEU A 265 -20.23 17.84 4.44
CA LEU A 265 -19.82 16.78 5.32
C LEU A 265 -19.47 15.48 4.55
N GLY A 266 -19.36 15.51 3.24
CA GLY A 266 -18.85 14.44 2.39
C GLY A 266 -17.33 14.26 2.49
N PHE A 267 -16.76 14.51 3.64
CA PHE A 267 -15.32 14.60 3.91
C PHE A 267 -14.53 13.28 3.79
N LEU A 268 -15.20 12.14 3.77
CA LEU A 268 -14.55 10.82 3.75
C LEU A 268 -15.14 9.94 2.64
N GLY A 269 -14.82 10.24 1.40
CA GLY A 269 -15.09 9.34 0.29
C GLY A 269 -15.96 9.94 -0.80
N GLY A 270 -15.36 10.64 -1.69
CA GLY A 270 -15.97 11.06 -2.92
C GLY A 270 -15.17 12.17 -3.57
N GLU A 271 -14.68 11.88 -4.74
CA GLU A 271 -14.15 12.71 -5.79
C GLU A 271 -13.89 14.19 -5.43
N GLU A 272 -12.67 14.60 -5.55
CA GLU A 272 -12.15 15.97 -5.46
C GLU A 272 -13.04 16.94 -6.25
N GLY A 273 -14.06 17.47 -5.58
CA GLY A 273 -14.83 18.60 -6.09
C GLY A 273 -14.00 19.86 -5.93
N GLU A 274 -13.74 20.55 -7.02
CA GLU A 274 -13.03 21.81 -7.10
C GLU A 274 -13.46 22.81 -6.02
N GLY A 275 -12.51 23.27 -5.17
CA GLY A 275 -12.64 24.37 -4.23
C GLY A 275 -13.27 23.99 -2.88
N GLY A 276 -12.43 23.71 -1.87
CA GLY A 276 -12.87 23.42 -0.51
C GLY A 276 -13.63 24.59 0.10
N SER A 277 -14.83 24.33 0.66
CA SER A 277 -15.57 25.36 1.39
C SER A 277 -14.81 25.83 2.65
N PRO A 278 -15.01 27.05 3.14
CA PRO A 278 -14.37 27.51 4.38
C PRO A 278 -14.60 26.59 5.58
N MET A 279 -15.75 25.91 5.62
CA MET A 279 -16.06 24.95 6.68
C MET A 279 -15.16 23.71 6.58
N HIS A 280 -14.86 23.25 5.36
CA HIS A 280 -13.93 22.16 5.11
C HIS A 280 -12.51 22.55 5.56
N ALA A 281 -11.99 23.68 5.10
CA ALA A 281 -10.69 24.19 5.52
C ALA A 281 -10.58 24.39 7.05
N ALA A 282 -11.62 24.89 7.68
CA ALA A 282 -11.64 25.03 9.14
C ALA A 282 -11.64 23.67 9.87
N ALA A 283 -12.29 22.65 9.29
CA ALA A 283 -12.26 21.28 9.81
C ALA A 283 -10.86 20.68 9.68
N GLN A 284 -10.24 20.81 8.52
CA GLN A 284 -8.84 20.38 8.29
C GLN A 284 -7.88 21.04 9.28
N THR A 285 -7.97 22.36 9.46
CA THR A 285 -7.15 23.08 10.44
C THR A 285 -7.36 22.58 11.88
N LEU A 286 -8.59 22.21 12.26
CA LEU A 286 -8.84 21.62 13.58
C LEU A 286 -8.22 20.22 13.71
N ASP A 287 -8.25 19.44 12.66
CA ASP A 287 -7.64 18.12 12.57
C ASP A 287 -6.10 18.21 12.65
N ALA A 288 -5.47 19.04 11.81
CA ALA A 288 -4.04 19.32 11.86
C ALA A 288 -3.59 19.79 13.26
N CYS A 289 -4.39 20.68 13.88
CA CYS A 289 -4.13 21.06 15.27
C CYS A 289 -4.26 19.91 16.25
N ALA A 290 -5.12 18.95 16.02
CA ALA A 290 -5.28 17.79 16.91
C ALA A 290 -4.13 16.79 16.76
N LEU A 291 -3.63 16.61 15.55
CA LEU A 291 -2.50 15.72 15.24
C LEU A 291 -1.18 16.27 15.82
N HIS A 292 -0.92 17.56 15.64
CA HIS A 292 0.39 18.15 15.94
C HIS A 292 0.47 18.90 17.29
N LEU A 293 -0.65 19.28 17.91
CA LEU A 293 -0.62 19.99 19.19
C LEU A 293 -0.92 19.08 20.38
N PRO A 294 -0.26 19.28 21.54
CA PRO A 294 -0.56 18.51 22.74
C PRO A 294 -2.03 18.62 23.16
N PRO A 295 -2.76 17.50 23.37
CA PRO A 295 -4.17 17.49 23.72
C PRO A 295 -4.52 18.30 24.98
N ASP A 296 -3.61 18.42 25.93
CA ASP A 296 -3.80 19.20 27.15
C ASP A 296 -3.82 20.73 26.91
N LYS A 297 -3.42 21.19 25.73
CA LYS A 297 -3.51 22.59 25.28
C LYS A 297 -4.74 22.83 24.40
N LEU A 298 -4.98 21.95 23.44
CA LEU A 298 -6.06 22.10 22.46
C LEU A 298 -7.43 21.85 23.08
N LEU A 299 -7.64 20.72 23.75
CA LEU A 299 -8.95 20.30 24.24
C LEU A 299 -9.58 21.32 25.23
N PRO A 300 -8.89 21.92 26.20
CA PRO A 300 -9.49 22.91 27.05
C PRO A 300 -9.99 24.15 26.29
N CYS A 301 -9.26 24.60 25.26
CA CYS A 301 -9.68 25.73 24.42
C CYS A 301 -10.92 25.35 23.62
N LEU A 302 -10.92 24.18 22.97
CA LEU A 302 -12.03 23.69 22.16
C LEU A 302 -13.31 23.52 23.01
N MET A 303 -13.19 22.94 24.20
CA MET A 303 -14.32 22.67 25.08
C MET A 303 -14.99 23.96 25.61
N CYS A 304 -14.25 25.07 25.69
CA CYS A 304 -14.85 26.37 26.01
C CYS A 304 -15.89 26.82 24.96
N HIS A 305 -15.79 26.31 23.72
CA HIS A 305 -16.71 26.61 22.62
C HIS A 305 -17.75 25.50 22.41
N VAL A 306 -17.33 24.23 22.48
CA VAL A 306 -18.18 23.05 22.25
C VAL A 306 -19.29 22.93 23.29
N GLU A 307 -18.98 23.03 24.58
CA GLU A 307 -19.99 22.85 25.64
C GLU A 307 -21.13 23.89 25.59
N PRO A 308 -20.89 25.20 25.38
CA PRO A 308 -21.97 26.17 25.20
C PRO A 308 -22.76 25.95 23.93
N ALA A 309 -22.09 25.50 22.84
CA ALA A 309 -22.74 25.25 21.56
C ALA A 309 -23.72 24.08 21.65
N LEU A 310 -23.34 22.96 22.25
CA LEU A 310 -24.23 21.81 22.49
C LEU A 310 -25.47 22.18 23.31
N LYS A 311 -25.38 23.19 24.17
CA LYS A 311 -26.48 23.67 25.02
C LYS A 311 -27.28 24.85 24.41
N SER A 312 -26.86 25.35 23.24
CA SER A 312 -27.37 26.60 22.67
C SER A 312 -28.79 26.52 22.09
N GLY A 313 -29.26 25.32 21.72
CA GLY A 313 -30.49 25.10 20.97
C GLY A 313 -30.45 25.59 19.50
N ASN A 314 -29.35 26.15 19.03
CA ASN A 314 -29.14 26.49 17.62
C ASN A 314 -28.56 25.26 16.88
N PRO A 315 -29.27 24.71 15.85
CA PRO A 315 -28.84 23.50 15.15
C PRO A 315 -27.44 23.62 14.52
N HIS A 316 -27.09 24.76 13.91
CA HIS A 316 -25.80 24.98 13.26
C HIS A 316 -24.65 25.00 14.29
N LYS A 317 -24.85 25.58 15.45
CA LYS A 317 -23.85 25.53 16.53
C LYS A 317 -23.68 24.16 17.10
N VAL A 318 -24.75 23.38 17.22
CA VAL A 318 -24.70 21.99 17.70
C VAL A 318 -24.02 21.11 16.66
N LYS A 319 -24.32 21.29 15.34
CA LYS A 319 -23.62 20.64 14.24
C LYS A 319 -22.12 20.92 14.29
N GLY A 320 -21.73 22.22 14.38
CA GLY A 320 -20.31 22.59 14.44
C GLY A 320 -19.60 22.02 15.68
N ALA A 321 -20.31 21.85 16.80
CA ALA A 321 -19.74 21.20 17.97
C ALA A 321 -19.45 19.71 17.74
N TYR A 322 -20.34 18.97 17.06
CA TYR A 322 -20.07 17.58 16.69
C TYR A 322 -18.97 17.44 15.65
N LEU A 323 -18.93 18.34 14.66
CA LEU A 323 -17.86 18.37 13.67
C LEU A 323 -16.50 18.59 14.35
N ALA A 324 -16.40 19.57 15.24
CA ALA A 324 -15.15 19.84 15.96
C ALA A 324 -14.72 18.67 16.88
N LEU A 325 -15.68 17.95 17.48
CA LEU A 325 -15.37 16.73 18.25
C LEU A 325 -14.90 15.58 17.34
N ALA A 326 -15.46 15.47 16.14
CA ALA A 326 -15.05 14.48 15.17
C ALA A 326 -13.59 14.68 14.73
N MET A 327 -13.24 15.92 14.37
CA MET A 327 -11.89 16.27 13.89
C MET A 327 -10.78 16.02 14.94
N VAL A 328 -11.07 16.20 16.22
CA VAL A 328 -10.06 15.95 17.25
C VAL A 328 -10.02 14.50 17.75
N ALA A 329 -10.79 13.59 17.14
CA ALA A 329 -10.87 12.21 17.60
C ALA A 329 -9.56 11.46 17.44
N GLU A 330 -8.87 11.63 16.31
CA GLU A 330 -7.61 10.98 16.00
C GLU A 330 -6.47 11.52 16.87
N GLY A 331 -6.06 12.75 16.68
CA GLY A 331 -4.90 13.33 17.34
C GLY A 331 -5.02 13.45 18.86
N CYS A 332 -6.27 13.51 19.39
CA CYS A 332 -6.51 13.54 20.83
C CYS A 332 -6.98 12.20 21.42
N ALA A 333 -6.88 11.09 20.68
CA ALA A 333 -7.46 9.79 20.99
C ALA A 333 -7.20 9.34 22.45
N ASP A 334 -5.96 9.34 22.89
CA ASP A 334 -5.59 8.87 24.23
C ASP A 334 -6.22 9.69 25.37
N THR A 335 -6.29 11.00 25.20
CA THR A 335 -6.90 11.88 26.20
C THR A 335 -8.42 11.72 26.22
N LEU A 336 -9.03 11.56 25.04
CA LEU A 336 -10.46 11.32 24.90
C LEU A 336 -10.86 9.99 25.51
N ARG A 337 -10.15 8.89 25.19
CA ARG A 337 -10.38 7.55 25.77
C ARG A 337 -10.36 7.58 27.29
N ASN A 338 -9.33 8.22 27.86
CA ASN A 338 -9.08 8.14 29.30
C ASN A 338 -9.97 9.08 30.15
N LYS A 339 -10.43 10.20 29.59
CA LYS A 339 -11.06 11.26 30.41
C LYS A 339 -12.45 11.67 29.96
N HIS A 340 -12.77 11.59 28.65
CA HIS A 340 -13.93 12.25 28.08
C HIS A 340 -14.86 11.33 27.29
N LEU A 341 -14.50 10.08 27.02
CA LEU A 341 -15.24 9.18 26.13
C LEU A 341 -16.71 9.03 26.53
N HIS A 342 -16.99 8.61 27.75
CA HIS A 342 -18.38 8.37 28.18
C HIS A 342 -19.27 9.62 28.13
N PRO A 343 -18.88 10.80 28.62
CA PRO A 343 -19.68 12.01 28.48
C PRO A 343 -19.96 12.41 27.01
N PHE A 344 -18.98 12.23 26.12
CA PHE A 344 -19.16 12.58 24.71
C PHE A 344 -20.08 11.59 24.00
N LEU A 345 -19.96 10.28 24.29
CA LEU A 345 -20.89 9.29 23.75
C LEU A 345 -22.33 9.56 24.20
N GLN A 346 -22.55 9.99 25.41
CA GLN A 346 -23.90 10.41 25.86
C GLN A 346 -24.42 11.63 25.08
N CYS A 347 -23.56 12.61 24.81
CA CYS A 347 -23.94 13.76 23.98
C CYS A 347 -24.25 13.33 22.54
N ILE A 348 -23.44 12.45 21.97
CA ILE A 348 -23.64 11.91 20.61
C ILE A 348 -24.97 11.14 20.53
N CYS A 349 -25.27 10.26 21.50
CA CYS A 349 -26.57 9.56 21.54
C CYS A 349 -27.76 10.53 21.56
N LEU A 350 -27.65 11.61 22.34
CA LEU A 350 -28.68 12.67 22.36
C LEU A 350 -28.78 13.40 21.01
N GLY A 351 -27.66 13.58 20.33
CA GLY A 351 -27.62 14.18 18.99
C GLY A 351 -28.30 13.30 17.94
N ILE A 352 -28.01 12.01 17.94
CA ILE A 352 -28.62 11.03 17.01
C ILE A 352 -30.14 10.96 17.18
N THR A 353 -30.64 11.13 18.39
CA THR A 353 -32.07 11.14 18.67
C THR A 353 -32.74 12.52 18.53
N ASN A 354 -32.02 13.53 18.07
CA ASN A 354 -32.58 14.91 17.94
C ASN A 354 -33.58 15.00 16.79
N GLU A 355 -34.57 15.86 16.94
CA GLU A 355 -35.57 16.12 15.90
C GLU A 355 -34.99 16.82 14.65
N ASN A 356 -33.93 17.61 14.81
CA ASN A 356 -33.29 18.33 13.71
C ASN A 356 -32.27 17.44 12.95
N GLN A 357 -32.41 17.39 11.63
CA GLN A 357 -31.55 16.53 10.76
C GLN A 357 -30.07 16.95 10.79
N LEU A 358 -29.77 18.27 10.80
CA LEU A 358 -28.38 18.76 10.85
C LEU A 358 -27.64 18.23 12.10
N VAL A 359 -28.35 18.24 13.22
CA VAL A 359 -27.82 17.76 14.50
C VAL A 359 -27.58 16.25 14.46
N ARG A 360 -28.53 15.49 13.88
CA ARG A 360 -28.38 14.05 13.74
C ARG A 360 -27.18 13.69 12.86
N ASN A 361 -27.06 14.37 11.71
CA ASN A 361 -25.96 14.11 10.77
C ASN A 361 -24.59 14.40 11.40
N GLY A 362 -24.45 15.53 12.10
CA GLY A 362 -23.23 15.86 12.83
C GLY A 362 -22.89 14.85 13.93
N ALA A 363 -23.90 14.39 14.67
CA ALA A 363 -23.71 13.39 15.72
C ALA A 363 -23.32 12.00 15.15
N LEU A 364 -23.92 11.59 14.03
CA LEU A 364 -23.56 10.35 13.33
C LEU A 364 -22.14 10.40 12.78
N PHE A 365 -21.74 11.52 12.18
CA PHE A 365 -20.37 11.72 11.73
C PHE A 365 -19.36 11.63 12.88
N ALA A 366 -19.65 12.32 14.00
CA ALA A 366 -18.81 12.23 15.20
C ALA A 366 -18.74 10.80 15.76
N LEU A 367 -19.83 10.03 15.69
CA LEU A 367 -19.81 8.64 16.11
C LEU A 367 -18.93 7.79 15.20
N GLY A 368 -18.98 8.00 13.88
CA GLY A 368 -18.11 7.29 12.93
C GLY A 368 -16.62 7.51 13.25
N GLN A 369 -16.20 8.78 13.37
CA GLN A 369 -14.83 9.14 13.73
C GLN A 369 -14.40 8.58 15.10
N PHE A 370 -15.30 8.59 16.08
CA PHE A 370 -15.01 7.98 17.38
C PHE A 370 -14.90 6.45 17.28
N ALA A 371 -15.71 5.82 16.44
CA ALA A 371 -15.64 4.38 16.22
C ALA A 371 -14.33 3.96 15.53
N GLU A 372 -13.79 4.81 14.68
CA GLU A 372 -12.53 4.59 13.97
C GLU A 372 -11.32 4.78 14.89
N HIS A 373 -11.20 5.93 15.54
CA HIS A 373 -9.98 6.35 16.24
C HIS A 373 -9.94 6.01 17.73
N LEU A 374 -11.09 5.73 18.39
CA LEU A 374 -11.12 5.48 19.85
C LEU A 374 -11.23 3.99 20.23
N GLN A 375 -10.83 3.10 19.34
CA GLN A 375 -10.70 1.69 19.65
C GLN A 375 -9.52 1.43 20.61
N PRO A 376 -9.56 0.38 21.46
CA PRO A 376 -10.69 -0.55 21.65
C PRO A 376 -11.71 -0.08 22.71
N ASP A 377 -11.55 1.13 23.27
CA ASP A 377 -12.32 1.59 24.40
C ASP A 377 -13.78 1.90 24.08
N ILE A 378 -14.06 2.39 22.87
CA ILE A 378 -15.44 2.69 22.44
C ILE A 378 -16.27 1.41 22.31
N SER A 379 -15.66 0.27 21.97
CA SER A 379 -16.35 -1.03 21.85
C SER A 379 -17.02 -1.46 23.15
N LYS A 380 -16.53 -1.01 24.32
CA LYS A 380 -17.15 -1.26 25.63
C LYS A 380 -18.56 -0.68 25.79
N TYR A 381 -18.94 0.29 24.94
CA TYR A 381 -20.23 0.98 24.96
C TYR A 381 -21.23 0.44 23.92
N HIS A 382 -20.94 -0.70 23.28
CA HIS A 382 -21.79 -1.31 22.28
C HIS A 382 -23.25 -1.49 22.74
N ALA A 383 -23.45 -1.82 24.03
CA ALA A 383 -24.78 -2.03 24.60
C ALA A 383 -25.63 -0.74 24.69
N GLU A 384 -24.98 0.42 24.67
CA GLU A 384 -25.64 1.75 24.70
C GLU A 384 -25.82 2.30 23.29
N LEU A 385 -24.80 2.14 22.41
CA LEU A 385 -24.73 2.75 21.08
C LEU A 385 -25.54 1.99 20.03
N LEU A 386 -25.43 0.67 19.94
CA LEU A 386 -26.13 -0.13 18.94
C LEU A 386 -27.65 0.01 19.00
N PRO A 387 -28.33 0.03 20.18
CA PRO A 387 -29.77 0.23 20.23
C PRO A 387 -30.22 1.60 19.66
N VAL A 388 -29.39 2.65 19.82
CA VAL A 388 -29.68 3.98 19.29
C VAL A 388 -29.59 3.98 17.75
N LEU A 389 -28.55 3.37 17.21
CA LEU A 389 -28.39 3.21 15.76
C LEU A 389 -29.51 2.33 15.17
N PHE A 390 -29.88 1.25 15.85
CA PHE A 390 -30.97 0.35 15.42
C PHE A 390 -32.33 1.04 15.41
N GLU A 391 -32.59 1.89 16.38
CA GLU A 391 -33.84 2.68 16.44
C GLU A 391 -33.88 3.69 15.29
N TYR A 392 -32.74 4.39 15.02
CA TYR A 392 -32.63 5.33 13.92
C TYR A 392 -32.86 4.62 12.57
N LEU A 393 -32.22 3.46 12.34
CA LEU A 393 -32.39 2.63 11.14
C LEU A 393 -33.86 2.22 10.98
N THR A 394 -34.51 1.79 12.06
CA THR A 394 -35.92 1.40 12.02
C THR A 394 -36.82 2.56 11.64
N GLN A 395 -36.58 3.75 12.18
CA GLN A 395 -37.34 4.96 11.86
C GLN A 395 -37.13 5.37 10.41
N THR A 396 -35.90 5.31 9.91
CA THR A 396 -35.57 5.59 8.51
C THR A 396 -36.33 4.66 7.56
N CYS A 397 -36.36 3.35 7.84
CA CYS A 397 -37.12 2.38 7.05
C CYS A 397 -38.62 2.68 7.01
N VAL A 398 -39.21 3.14 8.11
CA VAL A 398 -40.63 3.51 8.17
C VAL A 398 -40.91 4.74 7.30
N VAL A 399 -40.04 5.74 7.31
CA VAL A 399 -40.18 6.96 6.52
C VAL A 399 -40.12 6.64 5.02
N VAL A 400 -39.10 5.91 4.59
CA VAL A 400 -38.91 5.53 3.19
C VAL A 400 -40.00 4.57 2.72
N GLY A 401 -40.36 3.57 3.53
CA GLY A 401 -41.42 2.61 3.23
C GLY A 401 -42.82 3.22 3.08
N SER A 402 -43.04 4.43 3.61
CA SER A 402 -44.27 5.22 3.41
C SER A 402 -44.29 6.07 2.13
N GLY A 403 -43.27 5.94 1.26
CA GLY A 403 -43.17 6.66 -0.01
C GLY A 403 -42.41 7.99 0.11
N GLY A 404 -41.64 8.20 1.17
CA GLY A 404 -40.70 9.31 1.32
C GLY A 404 -39.41 9.05 0.52
N SER A 405 -38.70 10.10 0.17
CA SER A 405 -37.30 9.98 -0.30
C SER A 405 -36.38 9.56 0.84
N ASP A 406 -35.17 9.07 0.48
CA ASP A 406 -34.14 8.74 1.46
C ASP A 406 -33.85 9.98 2.33
N PRO A 407 -33.77 9.80 3.65
CA PRO A 407 -33.43 10.91 4.52
C PRO A 407 -32.01 11.44 4.23
N PRO A 408 -31.80 12.74 4.19
CA PRO A 408 -30.45 13.28 4.10
C PRO A 408 -29.55 12.72 5.23
N GLY A 409 -28.35 12.22 4.90
CA GLY A 409 -27.39 11.70 5.87
C GLY A 409 -27.60 10.23 6.26
N VAL A 410 -28.37 9.48 5.47
CA VAL A 410 -28.48 8.02 5.64
C VAL A 410 -27.13 7.34 5.46
N ASP A 411 -26.28 7.81 4.56
CA ASP A 411 -24.91 7.36 4.35
C ASP A 411 -24.09 7.38 5.63
N ARG A 412 -24.22 8.46 6.40
CA ARG A 412 -23.48 8.61 7.68
C ARG A 412 -23.96 7.66 8.76
N MET A 413 -25.23 7.33 8.74
CA MET A 413 -25.74 6.32 9.66
C MET A 413 -25.15 4.94 9.34
N PHE A 414 -25.13 4.58 8.04
CA PHE A 414 -24.52 3.32 7.62
C PHE A 414 -23.01 3.32 7.85
N TYR A 415 -22.30 4.40 7.50
CA TYR A 415 -20.88 4.53 7.81
C TYR A 415 -20.58 4.32 9.32
N ALA A 416 -21.28 5.06 10.19
CA ALA A 416 -21.10 4.87 11.63
C ALA A 416 -21.45 3.46 12.10
N LEU A 417 -22.45 2.81 11.49
CA LEU A 417 -22.84 1.45 11.81
C LEU A 417 -21.77 0.44 11.35
N GLU A 418 -21.28 0.59 10.15
CA GLU A 418 -20.27 -0.28 9.53
C GLU A 418 -18.96 -0.23 10.30
N VAL A 419 -18.36 0.95 10.45
CA VAL A 419 -17.09 1.14 11.17
C VAL A 419 -17.21 0.65 12.62
N PHE A 420 -18.32 0.92 13.27
CA PHE A 420 -18.53 0.45 14.64
C PHE A 420 -18.68 -1.07 14.71
N CYS A 421 -19.43 -1.68 13.80
CA CYS A 421 -19.63 -3.14 13.76
C CYS A 421 -18.35 -3.88 13.44
N GLU A 422 -17.55 -3.41 12.49
CA GLU A 422 -16.28 -4.04 12.12
C GLU A 422 -15.31 -4.15 13.30
N ASN A 423 -15.30 -3.15 14.15
CA ASN A 423 -14.40 -3.07 15.29
C ASN A 423 -14.93 -3.76 16.58
N LEU A 424 -16.13 -4.35 16.56
CA LEU A 424 -16.71 -5.00 17.74
C LEU A 424 -16.29 -6.46 17.92
N GLU A 425 -15.86 -7.13 16.85
CA GLU A 425 -15.52 -8.54 16.89
C GLU A 425 -16.58 -9.41 17.67
N SER A 426 -16.15 -10.03 18.77
CA SER A 426 -17.03 -10.91 19.58
C SER A 426 -18.16 -10.17 20.31
N GLU A 427 -18.00 -8.89 20.63
CA GLU A 427 -19.03 -8.07 21.28
C GLU A 427 -20.24 -7.81 20.37
N LEU A 428 -20.10 -7.95 19.05
CA LEU A 428 -21.21 -7.86 18.11
C LEU A 428 -22.20 -9.03 18.24
N LEU A 429 -21.75 -10.21 18.62
CA LEU A 429 -22.52 -11.45 18.59
C LEU A 429 -23.88 -11.39 19.32
N PRO A 430 -24.00 -10.78 20.53
CA PRO A 430 -25.30 -10.62 21.19
C PRO A 430 -26.29 -9.76 20.41
N HIS A 431 -25.81 -8.83 19.58
CA HIS A 431 -26.60 -7.88 18.81
C HIS A 431 -26.87 -8.35 17.36
N LEU A 432 -26.12 -9.34 16.89
CA LEU A 432 -26.17 -9.85 15.53
C LEU A 432 -27.61 -10.23 15.06
N PRO A 433 -28.45 -10.94 15.84
CA PRO A 433 -29.80 -11.25 15.40
C PRO A 433 -30.66 -10.01 15.16
N ALA A 434 -30.53 -9.01 16.04
CA ALA A 434 -31.30 -7.77 15.94
C ALA A 434 -30.81 -6.88 14.80
N LEU A 435 -29.51 -6.87 14.50
CA LEU A 435 -28.92 -6.16 13.36
C LEU A 435 -29.37 -6.79 12.06
N MET A 436 -29.22 -8.10 11.91
CA MET A 436 -29.59 -8.83 10.68
C MET A 436 -31.08 -8.74 10.37
N GLU A 437 -31.96 -8.79 11.39
CA GLU A 437 -33.40 -8.59 11.21
C GLU A 437 -33.70 -7.24 10.55
N ARG A 438 -33.01 -6.16 10.97
CA ARG A 438 -33.19 -4.81 10.43
C ARG A 438 -32.62 -4.66 9.04
N LEU A 439 -31.42 -5.15 8.79
CA LEU A 439 -30.81 -5.11 7.46
C LEU A 439 -31.66 -5.88 6.45
N PHE A 440 -32.19 -7.05 6.83
CA PHE A 440 -33.14 -7.79 5.98
C PHE A 440 -34.46 -7.03 5.78
N ALA A 441 -34.92 -6.29 6.77
CA ALA A 441 -36.11 -5.44 6.62
C ALA A 441 -35.88 -4.31 5.62
N VAL A 442 -34.70 -3.68 5.59
CA VAL A 442 -34.31 -2.70 4.56
C VAL A 442 -34.33 -3.31 3.17
N LEU A 443 -33.71 -4.48 3.00
CA LEU A 443 -33.62 -5.16 1.71
C LEU A 443 -34.99 -5.65 1.20
N ALA A 444 -35.89 -6.04 2.10
CA ALA A 444 -37.24 -6.51 1.76
C ALA A 444 -38.23 -5.36 1.50
N ALA A 445 -37.99 -4.18 2.02
CA ALA A 445 -38.88 -3.01 1.89
C ALA A 445 -38.74 -2.39 0.47
N PRO A 446 -39.76 -1.63 0.01
CA PRO A 446 -39.68 -0.86 -1.23
C PRO A 446 -38.81 0.40 -1.04
N THR A 447 -37.59 0.21 -0.58
CA THR A 447 -36.55 1.24 -0.40
C THR A 447 -35.87 1.57 -1.71
N SER A 448 -35.14 2.69 -1.76
CA SER A 448 -34.31 3.05 -2.91
C SER A 448 -33.23 2.01 -3.20
N VAL A 449 -32.65 2.09 -4.38
CA VAL A 449 -31.49 1.26 -4.75
C VAL A 449 -30.33 1.58 -3.83
N HIS A 450 -30.05 2.86 -3.58
CA HIS A 450 -29.03 3.34 -2.69
C HIS A 450 -29.13 2.80 -1.24
N MET A 451 -30.31 2.83 -0.65
CA MET A 451 -30.53 2.23 0.68
C MET A 451 -30.25 0.73 0.72
N LYS A 452 -30.52 0.01 -0.36
CA LYS A 452 -30.21 -1.43 -0.44
C LYS A 452 -28.73 -1.67 -0.57
N GLU A 453 -28.05 -0.87 -1.34
CA GLU A 453 -26.60 -0.86 -1.51
C GLU A 453 -25.90 -0.69 -0.16
N LEU A 454 -26.25 0.38 0.59
CA LEU A 454 -25.72 0.61 1.94
C LEU A 454 -26.01 -0.56 2.90
N ALA A 455 -27.24 -1.13 2.83
CA ALA A 455 -27.57 -2.29 3.69
C ALA A 455 -26.79 -3.55 3.32
N ILE A 456 -26.42 -3.75 2.05
CA ILE A 456 -25.58 -4.85 1.60
C ILE A 456 -24.12 -4.63 2.04
N SER A 457 -23.62 -3.41 1.95
CA SER A 457 -22.30 -3.02 2.49
C SER A 457 -22.23 -3.33 3.99
N ALA A 458 -23.21 -2.88 4.76
CA ALA A 458 -23.29 -3.17 6.20
C ALA A 458 -23.37 -4.66 6.53
N ILE A 459 -23.94 -5.49 5.66
CA ILE A 459 -23.91 -6.97 5.81
C ILE A 459 -22.47 -7.47 5.60
N GLY A 460 -21.74 -6.93 4.67
CA GLY A 460 -20.31 -7.25 4.45
C GLY A 460 -19.46 -6.93 5.67
N ALA A 461 -19.55 -5.69 6.17
CA ALA A 461 -18.87 -5.23 7.39
C ALA A 461 -19.23 -6.11 8.61
N THR A 462 -20.53 -6.42 8.77
CA THR A 462 -21.00 -7.34 9.82
C THR A 462 -20.40 -8.74 9.67
N ALA A 463 -20.23 -9.24 8.45
CA ALA A 463 -19.64 -10.54 8.21
C ALA A 463 -18.14 -10.58 8.57
N ASN A 464 -17.40 -9.52 8.28
CA ASN A 464 -15.99 -9.39 8.67
C ASN A 464 -15.81 -9.50 10.20
N ALA A 465 -16.71 -8.88 10.97
CA ALA A 465 -16.69 -8.93 12.43
C ALA A 465 -17.21 -10.26 12.99
N ALA A 466 -18.37 -10.74 12.52
CA ALA A 466 -19.04 -11.90 13.08
C ALA A 466 -18.52 -13.26 12.58
N LYS A 467 -17.76 -13.27 11.47
CA LYS A 467 -17.11 -14.46 10.91
C LYS A 467 -18.07 -15.67 10.78
N GLU A 468 -17.71 -16.80 11.34
CA GLU A 468 -18.49 -18.05 11.29
C GLU A 468 -19.93 -17.92 11.82
N HIS A 469 -20.18 -16.94 12.69
CA HIS A 469 -21.51 -16.72 13.28
C HIS A 469 -22.54 -16.17 12.29
N MET A 470 -22.12 -15.78 11.08
CA MET A 470 -23.01 -15.44 9.97
C MET A 470 -23.70 -16.66 9.34
N ALA A 471 -23.24 -17.89 9.61
CA ALA A 471 -23.76 -19.11 9.00
C ALA A 471 -25.30 -19.25 9.04
N PRO A 472 -26.03 -18.90 10.14
CA PRO A 472 -27.48 -18.98 10.16
C PRO A 472 -28.22 -18.07 9.17
N TYR A 473 -27.58 -16.96 8.79
CA TYR A 473 -28.17 -15.93 7.92
C TYR A 473 -27.74 -16.10 6.46
N PHE A 474 -26.70 -16.86 6.21
CA PHE A 474 -25.99 -16.95 4.95
C PHE A 474 -26.91 -17.36 3.78
N GLN A 475 -27.74 -18.41 3.94
CA GLN A 475 -28.64 -18.83 2.88
C GLN A 475 -29.61 -17.71 2.47
N GLN A 476 -30.16 -16.99 3.43
CA GLN A 476 -31.06 -15.88 3.16
C GLN A 476 -30.34 -14.73 2.45
N ILE A 477 -29.11 -14.39 2.86
CA ILE A 477 -28.29 -13.36 2.22
C ILE A 477 -28.06 -13.74 0.76
N VAL A 478 -27.53 -14.95 0.49
CA VAL A 478 -27.23 -15.40 -0.87
C VAL A 478 -28.49 -15.43 -1.76
N GLU A 479 -29.63 -15.84 -1.25
CA GLU A 479 -30.89 -15.82 -2.02
C GLU A 479 -31.32 -14.39 -2.38
N MET A 480 -31.14 -13.43 -1.48
CA MET A 480 -31.46 -12.02 -1.76
C MET A 480 -30.48 -11.43 -2.77
N LEU A 481 -29.18 -11.63 -2.59
CA LEU A 481 -28.16 -11.15 -3.52
C LEU A 481 -28.31 -11.78 -4.92
N LYS A 482 -28.61 -13.09 -5.01
CA LYS A 482 -28.97 -13.73 -6.29
C LYS A 482 -30.14 -13.04 -6.99
N GLY A 483 -31.12 -12.58 -6.23
CA GLY A 483 -32.24 -11.81 -6.77
C GLY A 483 -31.77 -10.54 -7.50
N TYR A 484 -30.84 -9.79 -6.93
CA TYR A 484 -30.30 -8.57 -7.54
C TYR A 484 -29.38 -8.88 -8.74
N LEU A 485 -28.60 -9.94 -8.65
CA LEU A 485 -27.65 -10.34 -9.70
C LEU A 485 -28.28 -10.97 -10.95
N THR A 486 -29.50 -11.49 -10.84
CA THR A 486 -30.16 -12.22 -11.94
C THR A 486 -31.17 -11.38 -12.72
N VAL A 487 -31.56 -10.23 -12.21
CA VAL A 487 -32.55 -9.36 -12.86
C VAL A 487 -31.85 -8.40 -13.80
N ASP A 488 -32.30 -8.40 -15.06
CA ASP A 488 -31.86 -7.46 -16.09
C ASP A 488 -32.52 -6.11 -15.84
N GLN A 489 -31.81 -5.18 -15.15
CA GLN A 489 -32.33 -3.87 -14.80
C GLN A 489 -31.42 -2.76 -15.35
N SER A 490 -31.93 -1.50 -15.28
CA SER A 490 -31.31 -0.30 -15.78
C SER A 490 -29.89 -0.03 -15.16
N GLU A 491 -29.20 0.96 -15.72
CA GLU A 491 -27.91 1.44 -15.19
C GLU A 491 -27.99 1.80 -13.70
N GLU A 492 -29.16 2.29 -13.23
CA GLU A 492 -29.40 2.64 -11.82
C GLU A 492 -29.22 1.47 -10.81
N THR A 493 -29.19 0.21 -11.29
CA THR A 493 -29.01 -0.99 -10.42
C THR A 493 -27.62 -1.57 -10.51
N MET A 494 -26.72 -0.98 -11.26
CA MET A 494 -25.37 -1.53 -11.46
C MET A 494 -24.55 -1.47 -10.17
N THR A 495 -24.58 -0.36 -9.47
CA THR A 495 -23.91 -0.18 -8.15
C THR A 495 -24.36 -1.26 -7.15
N LEU A 496 -25.66 -1.52 -7.09
CA LEU A 496 -26.21 -2.57 -6.24
C LEU A 496 -25.71 -3.98 -6.64
N GLN A 497 -25.49 -4.24 -7.93
CA GLN A 497 -24.95 -5.51 -8.41
C GLN A 497 -23.47 -5.65 -8.06
N VAL A 498 -22.69 -4.58 -8.25
CA VAL A 498 -21.28 -4.50 -7.84
C VAL A 498 -21.15 -4.75 -6.34
N GLN A 499 -21.90 -4.02 -5.51
CA GLN A 499 -21.88 -4.20 -4.06
C GLN A 499 -22.32 -5.61 -3.64
N SER A 500 -23.27 -6.21 -4.37
CA SER A 500 -23.69 -7.60 -4.11
C SER A 500 -22.59 -8.62 -4.40
N ILE A 501 -21.80 -8.43 -5.44
CA ILE A 501 -20.65 -9.28 -5.77
C ILE A 501 -19.53 -9.11 -4.73
N ASP A 502 -19.22 -7.89 -4.34
CA ASP A 502 -18.21 -7.61 -3.33
C ASP A 502 -18.56 -8.27 -1.98
N THR A 503 -19.79 -8.08 -1.51
CA THR A 503 -20.27 -8.73 -0.27
C THR A 503 -20.21 -10.25 -0.34
N LEU A 504 -20.46 -10.87 -1.51
CA LEU A 504 -20.25 -12.31 -1.67
C LEU A 504 -18.79 -12.71 -1.52
N GLY A 505 -17.86 -11.89 -2.00
CA GLY A 505 -16.42 -12.06 -1.83
C GLY A 505 -15.99 -11.96 -0.35
N GLN A 506 -16.51 -10.97 0.37
CA GLN A 506 -16.27 -10.80 1.81
C GLN A 506 -16.80 -12.00 2.60
N LEU A 507 -18.02 -12.45 2.33
CA LEU A 507 -18.62 -13.65 2.95
C LEU A 507 -17.78 -14.91 2.69
N ALA A 508 -17.22 -15.06 1.49
CA ALA A 508 -16.36 -16.20 1.16
C ALA A 508 -15.11 -16.24 2.05
N ARG A 509 -14.49 -15.08 2.30
CA ARG A 509 -13.30 -14.97 3.17
C ARG A 509 -13.64 -15.23 4.65
N CYS A 510 -14.78 -14.71 5.12
CA CYS A 510 -15.14 -14.72 6.55
C CYS A 510 -15.75 -16.05 7.04
N MET A 511 -16.50 -16.74 6.19
CA MET A 511 -17.26 -17.95 6.57
C MET A 511 -16.42 -19.21 6.71
N GLY A 512 -15.19 -19.20 6.21
CA GLY A 512 -14.33 -20.37 6.19
C GLY A 512 -14.72 -21.45 5.18
N VAL A 513 -13.76 -22.33 4.89
CA VAL A 513 -13.88 -23.35 3.83
C VAL A 513 -15.08 -24.26 4.01
N GLU A 514 -15.31 -24.74 5.24
CA GLU A 514 -16.36 -25.75 5.53
C GLU A 514 -17.78 -25.25 5.22
N ASN A 515 -18.04 -23.97 5.48
CA ASN A 515 -19.38 -23.41 5.34
C ASN A 515 -19.65 -22.88 3.92
N PHE A 516 -18.61 -22.38 3.22
CA PHE A 516 -18.79 -21.71 1.93
C PHE A 516 -18.62 -22.63 0.70
N THR A 517 -17.88 -23.73 0.81
CA THR A 517 -17.53 -24.62 -0.33
C THR A 517 -18.77 -25.07 -1.14
N VAL A 518 -19.90 -25.29 -0.48
CA VAL A 518 -21.15 -25.74 -1.15
C VAL A 518 -21.69 -24.67 -2.11
N TYR A 519 -21.49 -23.40 -1.83
CA TYR A 519 -22.04 -22.27 -2.57
C TYR A 519 -21.04 -21.65 -3.56
N ALA A 520 -19.76 -21.91 -3.38
CA ALA A 520 -18.69 -21.31 -4.17
C ALA A 520 -18.84 -21.54 -5.69
N PRO A 521 -19.18 -22.74 -6.21
CA PRO A 521 -19.40 -22.93 -7.65
C PRO A 521 -20.57 -22.12 -8.23
N ASP A 522 -21.63 -21.93 -7.43
CA ASP A 522 -22.75 -21.07 -7.81
C ASP A 522 -22.33 -19.62 -7.89
N CYS A 523 -21.52 -19.14 -6.93
CA CYS A 523 -20.98 -17.77 -6.92
C CYS A 523 -20.07 -17.50 -8.13
N VAL A 524 -19.19 -18.45 -8.51
CA VAL A 524 -18.41 -18.35 -9.76
C VAL A 524 -19.34 -18.23 -10.97
N THR A 525 -20.39 -19.03 -11.02
CA THR A 525 -21.36 -19.00 -12.14
C THR A 525 -22.10 -17.68 -12.21
N LEU A 526 -22.46 -17.09 -11.07
CA LEU A 526 -23.12 -15.79 -10.99
C LEU A 526 -22.19 -14.66 -11.47
N GLY A 527 -20.94 -14.63 -11.01
CA GLY A 527 -19.97 -13.64 -11.44
C GLY A 527 -19.69 -13.72 -12.95
N LEU A 528 -19.39 -14.91 -13.47
CA LEU A 528 -19.22 -15.10 -14.91
C LEU A 528 -20.46 -14.71 -15.72
N GLY A 529 -21.65 -15.04 -15.22
CA GLY A 529 -22.92 -14.69 -15.87
C GLY A 529 -23.21 -13.18 -15.82
N LEU A 530 -22.76 -12.46 -14.80
CA LEU A 530 -22.89 -11.01 -14.74
C LEU A 530 -21.96 -10.34 -15.74
N MET A 531 -20.70 -10.74 -15.80
CA MET A 531 -19.71 -10.25 -16.77
C MET A 531 -20.10 -10.53 -18.24
N GLU A 532 -20.85 -11.61 -18.53
CA GLU A 532 -21.37 -11.88 -19.88
C GLU A 532 -22.53 -10.94 -20.27
N ARG A 533 -23.26 -10.41 -19.29
CA ARG A 533 -24.41 -9.51 -19.54
C ARG A 533 -24.07 -8.03 -19.50
N LYS A 534 -23.08 -7.66 -18.69
CA LYS A 534 -22.63 -6.29 -18.46
C LYS A 534 -21.16 -6.19 -18.84
N ASP A 535 -20.87 -5.41 -19.85
CA ASP A 535 -19.51 -5.11 -20.28
C ASP A 535 -19.08 -3.78 -19.67
N ASP A 536 -18.67 -3.85 -18.41
CA ASP A 536 -18.39 -2.70 -17.56
C ASP A 536 -17.15 -2.98 -16.71
N PRO A 537 -16.20 -2.06 -16.57
CA PRO A 537 -14.95 -2.27 -15.84
C PRO A 537 -15.17 -2.53 -14.35
N ASP A 538 -16.11 -1.83 -13.69
CA ASP A 538 -16.40 -2.01 -12.27
C ASP A 538 -16.99 -3.39 -11.97
N VAL A 539 -17.84 -3.88 -12.86
CA VAL A 539 -18.37 -5.26 -12.79
C VAL A 539 -17.24 -6.27 -12.97
N ARG A 540 -16.33 -6.05 -13.91
CA ARG A 540 -15.24 -6.99 -14.18
C ARG A 540 -14.27 -7.06 -13.01
N LYS A 541 -13.78 -5.90 -12.51
CA LYS A 541 -12.83 -5.85 -11.37
C LYS A 541 -13.40 -6.53 -10.14
N THR A 542 -14.65 -6.21 -9.76
CA THR A 542 -15.30 -6.79 -8.58
C THR A 542 -15.50 -8.31 -8.73
N CYS A 543 -15.84 -8.79 -9.94
CA CYS A 543 -15.91 -10.23 -10.20
C CYS A 543 -14.55 -10.91 -10.09
N TYR A 544 -13.44 -10.28 -10.50
CA TYR A 544 -12.09 -10.83 -10.35
C TYR A 544 -11.70 -10.96 -8.87
N LEU A 545 -12.00 -9.96 -8.05
CA LEU A 545 -11.81 -10.02 -6.60
C LEU A 545 -12.68 -11.08 -5.93
N LEU A 546 -13.93 -11.27 -6.41
CA LEU A 546 -14.76 -12.41 -5.97
C LEU A 546 -14.06 -13.73 -6.31
N PHE A 547 -13.56 -13.93 -7.53
CA PHE A 547 -12.88 -15.18 -7.91
C PHE A 547 -11.61 -15.41 -7.11
N ALA A 548 -10.86 -14.36 -6.79
CA ALA A 548 -9.72 -14.42 -5.88
C ALA A 548 -10.14 -14.91 -4.48
N SER A 549 -11.21 -14.35 -3.92
CA SER A 549 -11.77 -14.77 -2.64
C SER A 549 -12.25 -16.22 -2.67
N LEU A 550 -12.93 -16.64 -3.75
CA LEU A 550 -13.38 -18.00 -3.93
C LEU A 550 -12.23 -19.01 -4.11
N ALA A 551 -11.11 -18.58 -4.66
CA ALA A 551 -9.92 -19.42 -4.80
C ALA A 551 -9.37 -19.86 -3.43
N SER A 552 -9.40 -18.98 -2.42
CA SER A 552 -8.99 -19.32 -1.05
C SER A 552 -9.84 -20.44 -0.43
N VAL A 553 -11.09 -20.52 -0.82
CA VAL A 553 -12.06 -21.53 -0.34
C VAL A 553 -12.00 -22.81 -1.17
N MET A 554 -12.02 -22.69 -2.50
CA MET A 554 -12.11 -23.84 -3.43
C MET A 554 -10.74 -24.48 -3.70
N LYS A 555 -9.67 -23.71 -3.61
CA LYS A 555 -8.31 -24.18 -3.90
C LYS A 555 -8.21 -24.91 -5.26
N ALA A 556 -7.76 -26.15 -5.29
CA ALA A 556 -7.64 -26.94 -6.50
C ALA A 556 -8.98 -27.20 -7.23
N ASP A 557 -10.11 -27.18 -6.49
CA ASP A 557 -11.45 -27.34 -7.07
C ASP A 557 -11.88 -26.15 -7.95
N MET A 558 -11.13 -25.05 -7.93
CA MET A 558 -11.29 -23.92 -8.88
C MET A 558 -10.94 -24.31 -10.32
N SER A 559 -10.17 -25.38 -10.55
CA SER A 559 -9.65 -25.84 -11.84
C SER A 559 -10.67 -25.84 -12.99
N PRO A 560 -11.93 -26.32 -12.84
CA PRO A 560 -12.90 -26.32 -13.94
C PRO A 560 -13.33 -24.92 -14.41
N HIS A 561 -13.19 -23.92 -13.56
CA HIS A 561 -13.63 -22.55 -13.80
C HIS A 561 -12.49 -21.67 -14.34
N LEU A 562 -11.25 -22.00 -14.04
CA LEU A 562 -10.06 -21.24 -14.45
C LEU A 562 -10.00 -20.88 -15.94
N PRO A 563 -10.34 -21.80 -16.89
CA PRO A 563 -10.23 -21.46 -18.33
C PRO A 563 -11.00 -20.20 -18.72
N LYS A 564 -12.23 -20.06 -18.23
CA LYS A 564 -13.07 -18.90 -18.54
C LYS A 564 -12.62 -17.64 -17.80
N ILE A 565 -12.27 -17.78 -16.53
CA ILE A 565 -11.80 -16.67 -15.69
C ILE A 565 -10.52 -16.10 -16.30
N MET A 566 -9.53 -16.95 -16.59
CA MET A 566 -8.26 -16.55 -17.16
C MET A 566 -8.40 -15.92 -18.53
N GLU A 567 -9.33 -16.41 -19.38
CA GLU A 567 -9.61 -15.78 -20.68
C GLU A 567 -10.06 -14.34 -20.51
N ARG A 568 -10.97 -14.06 -19.57
CA ARG A 568 -11.46 -12.70 -19.30
C ARG A 568 -10.38 -11.80 -18.71
N MET A 569 -9.64 -12.28 -17.70
CA MET A 569 -8.55 -11.51 -17.10
C MET A 569 -7.47 -11.13 -18.10
N MET A 570 -7.11 -12.06 -19.02
CA MET A 570 -6.13 -11.77 -20.07
C MET A 570 -6.65 -10.77 -21.09
N LEU A 571 -7.97 -10.69 -21.33
CA LEU A 571 -8.56 -9.65 -22.16
C LEU A 571 -8.48 -8.29 -21.48
N SER A 572 -8.80 -8.19 -20.19
CA SER A 572 -8.71 -6.95 -19.41
C SER A 572 -7.29 -6.38 -19.37
N LEU A 573 -6.27 -7.23 -19.17
CA LEU A 573 -4.87 -6.76 -19.21
C LEU A 573 -4.42 -6.26 -20.59
N ARG A 574 -4.98 -6.82 -21.68
CA ARG A 574 -4.64 -6.44 -23.05
C ARG A 574 -5.50 -5.31 -23.58
N SER A 575 -6.64 -5.03 -22.94
CA SER A 575 -7.55 -4.01 -23.41
C SER A 575 -6.89 -2.63 -23.40
N THR A 576 -7.18 -1.87 -24.43
CA THR A 576 -6.89 -0.43 -24.54
C THR A 576 -8.16 0.40 -24.32
N ASP A 577 -9.24 -0.20 -23.87
CA ASP A 577 -10.49 0.50 -23.55
C ASP A 577 -10.23 1.49 -22.39
N GLY A 578 -11.00 2.56 -22.33
CA GLY A 578 -10.84 3.63 -21.36
C GLY A 578 -9.66 4.58 -21.61
N VAL A 579 -8.85 4.32 -22.65
CA VAL A 579 -7.83 5.28 -23.08
C VAL A 579 -8.54 6.44 -23.76
N VAL A 580 -8.62 7.57 -23.06
CA VAL A 580 -9.14 8.82 -23.59
C VAL A 580 -7.98 9.53 -24.27
N THR A 581 -8.04 9.59 -25.60
CA THR A 581 -7.13 10.44 -26.36
C THR A 581 -7.59 11.88 -26.17
N HIS A 582 -6.80 12.69 -25.53
CA HIS A 582 -7.03 14.12 -25.47
C HIS A 582 -6.66 14.71 -26.83
N PHE A 583 -7.67 14.93 -27.64
CA PHE A 583 -7.53 15.73 -28.83
C PHE A 583 -7.45 17.20 -28.41
N LYS A 584 -6.72 18.01 -29.16
CA LYS A 584 -6.40 19.41 -28.88
C LYS A 584 -7.59 20.39 -28.75
N ASP A 585 -8.83 19.90 -28.55
CA ASP A 585 -10.07 20.68 -28.51
C ASP A 585 -10.64 20.95 -27.11
N ASP A 586 -10.08 20.38 -26.06
CA ASP A 586 -10.61 20.55 -24.71
C ASP A 586 -10.00 21.79 -24.04
N GLU A 587 -10.82 22.73 -23.56
CA GLU A 587 -10.36 23.97 -22.91
C GLU A 587 -9.48 23.72 -21.68
N SER A 588 -9.58 22.54 -21.07
CA SER A 588 -8.75 22.09 -19.94
C SER A 588 -7.33 21.65 -20.35
N VAL A 589 -7.05 21.43 -21.64
CA VAL A 589 -5.80 20.83 -22.16
C VAL A 589 -4.69 21.86 -22.45
N LEU A 590 -4.92 23.13 -22.26
CA LEU A 590 -3.94 24.18 -22.50
C LEU A 590 -2.57 23.98 -21.81
N PRO A 591 -2.47 23.40 -20.61
CA PRO A 591 -1.16 23.07 -19.99
C PRO A 591 -0.50 21.84 -20.60
N ALA A 592 -1.24 20.81 -20.96
CA ALA A 592 -0.69 19.52 -21.45
C ALA A 592 -0.10 19.61 -22.87
N THR A 593 -0.68 20.43 -23.75
CA THR A 593 -0.18 20.61 -25.13
C THR A 593 1.24 21.17 -25.17
N ILE A 594 1.67 21.85 -24.10
CA ILE A 594 3.01 22.44 -23.99
C ILE A 594 4.00 21.43 -23.37
N GLU A 595 3.53 20.43 -22.61
CA GLU A 595 4.36 19.36 -22.08
C GLU A 595 4.94 18.47 -23.18
N GLY A 596 4.16 18.12 -24.20
CA GLY A 596 4.63 17.35 -25.34
C GLY A 596 5.65 18.05 -26.25
N LEU A 597 5.83 19.36 -26.14
CA LEU A 597 6.81 20.12 -26.96
C LEU A 597 8.22 20.15 -26.36
N SER A 598 8.44 19.67 -25.16
CA SER A 598 9.72 19.68 -24.45
C SER A 598 10.56 18.41 -24.63
N GLU A 599 10.00 17.33 -25.19
CA GLU A 599 10.62 16.00 -25.12
C GLU A 599 11.25 15.47 -26.41
N SER A 600 11.25 16.23 -27.47
CA SER A 600 11.87 15.77 -28.72
C SER A 600 13.27 16.34 -28.93
N GLU A 601 14.23 16.08 -28.07
CA GLU A 601 15.65 16.03 -28.42
C GLU A 601 16.43 15.20 -27.41
N GLU A 602 16.85 14.03 -27.87
CA GLU A 602 17.86 13.12 -27.33
C GLU A 602 17.49 12.31 -26.07
N GLU A 603 16.88 11.16 -26.32
CA GLU A 603 17.40 9.90 -25.82
C GLU A 603 16.83 8.79 -26.72
N GLU A 604 17.63 8.27 -27.63
CA GLU A 604 17.49 6.92 -28.14
C GLU A 604 17.74 5.99 -26.94
N GLU A 605 16.67 5.42 -26.43
CA GLU A 605 16.57 4.05 -25.93
C GLU A 605 15.24 3.90 -25.19
N GLY A 606 14.31 3.16 -25.77
CA GLY A 606 13.19 2.54 -25.07
C GLY A 606 11.80 3.14 -25.24
N GLU A 607 11.37 3.47 -26.47
CA GLU A 607 9.94 3.52 -26.77
C GLU A 607 9.35 2.11 -26.59
N VAL A 608 8.63 1.89 -25.51
CA VAL A 608 7.74 0.74 -25.41
C VAL A 608 6.48 1.08 -26.17
N ASP A 609 6.39 0.55 -27.38
CA ASP A 609 5.22 0.62 -28.26
C ASP A 609 4.03 -0.10 -27.58
N LEU A 610 3.19 0.66 -26.89
CA LEU A 610 1.97 0.14 -26.25
C LEU A 610 0.89 -0.25 -27.28
N LEU A 611 1.06 0.13 -28.53
CA LEU A 611 0.17 -0.23 -29.64
C LEU A 611 1.03 -0.83 -30.75
N GLY A 612 0.88 -2.14 -30.96
CA GLY A 612 1.56 -2.84 -32.02
C GLY A 612 1.38 -2.13 -33.38
N ASN A 613 2.52 -1.83 -34.03
CA ASN A 613 2.63 -1.19 -35.31
C ASN A 613 1.67 -1.79 -36.36
N GLU A 614 0.62 -1.05 -36.68
CA GLU A 614 0.09 -1.00 -38.02
C GLU A 614 0.49 0.36 -38.62
N GLU A 615 1.35 0.35 -39.63
CA GLU A 615 1.75 1.52 -40.39
C GLU A 615 0.52 2.23 -40.98
N GLY A 616 0.21 3.42 -40.48
CA GLY A 616 -0.80 4.28 -41.04
C GLY A 616 -1.37 5.28 -40.06
N GLU A 617 -0.92 6.53 -40.19
CA GLU A 617 -1.51 7.75 -39.64
C GLU A 617 -1.16 8.05 -38.15
N GLU A 618 0.02 8.62 -37.93
CA GLU A 618 0.34 9.47 -36.81
C GLU A 618 -0.52 10.75 -36.87
N GLU A 619 -1.73 10.70 -36.37
CA GLU A 619 -2.62 11.86 -36.24
C GLU A 619 -2.88 12.20 -34.75
N ASP A 620 -2.29 13.32 -34.30
CA ASP A 620 -2.98 14.35 -33.51
C ASP A 620 -3.30 14.12 -32.05
N VAL A 621 -2.54 13.33 -31.28
CA VAL A 621 -2.77 13.09 -29.88
C VAL A 621 -1.91 14.06 -29.04
N ALA A 622 -2.58 14.87 -28.20
CA ALA A 622 -1.92 15.78 -27.24
C ALA A 622 -1.46 15.06 -25.96
N GLY A 623 -2.06 13.93 -25.67
CA GLY A 623 -1.77 13.08 -24.53
C GLY A 623 -2.81 11.98 -24.38
N TYR A 624 -2.50 10.96 -23.62
CA TYR A 624 -3.42 9.90 -23.26
C TYR A 624 -3.71 9.99 -21.77
N SER A 625 -4.97 9.91 -21.36
CA SER A 625 -5.36 9.54 -20.01
C SER A 625 -6.17 8.26 -20.07
N VAL A 626 -6.16 7.49 -18.99
CA VAL A 626 -6.99 6.30 -18.87
C VAL A 626 -8.03 6.58 -17.79
N GLU A 627 -9.29 6.29 -18.06
CA GLU A 627 -10.35 6.43 -17.06
C GLU A 627 -10.04 5.55 -15.84
N ASN A 628 -10.23 6.07 -14.62
CA ASN A 628 -9.87 5.40 -13.36
C ASN A 628 -10.45 4.00 -13.24
N ALA A 629 -11.69 3.78 -13.66
CA ALA A 629 -12.34 2.46 -13.61
C ALA A 629 -11.57 1.38 -14.40
N PHE A 630 -10.92 1.73 -15.51
CA PHE A 630 -10.11 0.80 -16.30
C PHE A 630 -8.70 0.63 -15.72
N LEU A 631 -8.16 1.63 -15.01
CA LEU A 631 -6.91 1.51 -14.25
C LEU A 631 -7.11 0.51 -13.11
N GLU A 632 -8.14 0.71 -12.31
CA GLU A 632 -8.52 -0.17 -11.21
C GLU A 632 -8.83 -1.60 -11.69
N GLU A 633 -9.47 -1.76 -12.86
CA GLU A 633 -9.68 -3.09 -13.47
C GLU A 633 -8.36 -3.82 -13.73
N LYS A 634 -7.32 -3.13 -14.21
CA LYS A 634 -6.01 -3.74 -14.46
C LYS A 634 -5.27 -4.07 -13.18
N GLU A 635 -5.33 -3.17 -12.21
CA GLU A 635 -4.79 -3.36 -10.88
C GLU A 635 -5.41 -4.59 -10.21
N ASP A 636 -6.75 -4.62 -10.08
CA ASP A 636 -7.49 -5.71 -9.45
C ASP A 636 -7.32 -7.03 -10.20
N THR A 637 -7.12 -6.98 -11.52
CA THR A 637 -6.77 -8.17 -12.30
C THR A 637 -5.42 -8.73 -11.86
N CYS A 638 -4.41 -7.89 -11.64
CA CYS A 638 -3.09 -8.32 -11.14
C CYS A 638 -3.20 -8.87 -9.71
N VAL A 639 -3.95 -8.19 -8.83
CA VAL A 639 -4.23 -8.67 -7.46
C VAL A 639 -4.93 -10.02 -7.49
N ALA A 640 -5.96 -10.18 -8.32
CA ALA A 640 -6.69 -11.44 -8.41
C ALA A 640 -5.83 -12.58 -9.00
N LEU A 641 -4.93 -12.31 -9.94
CA LEU A 641 -3.98 -13.28 -10.46
C LEU A 641 -2.97 -13.73 -9.39
N ARG A 642 -2.51 -12.82 -8.54
CA ARG A 642 -1.69 -13.12 -7.36
C ARG A 642 -2.39 -14.15 -6.47
N GLU A 643 -3.63 -13.87 -6.07
CA GLU A 643 -4.43 -14.73 -5.19
C GLU A 643 -4.77 -16.08 -5.82
N LEU A 644 -5.12 -16.11 -7.11
CA LEU A 644 -5.35 -17.35 -7.84
C LEU A 644 -4.10 -18.22 -7.89
N SER A 645 -2.92 -17.64 -8.11
CA SER A 645 -1.66 -18.39 -8.14
C SER A 645 -1.28 -18.92 -6.75
N LEU A 646 -1.58 -18.15 -5.70
CA LEU A 646 -1.33 -18.55 -4.31
C LEU A 646 -2.22 -19.74 -3.89
N HIS A 647 -3.51 -19.67 -4.19
CA HIS A 647 -4.49 -20.59 -3.62
C HIS A 647 -4.80 -21.81 -4.49
N CYS A 648 -4.73 -21.70 -5.82
CA CYS A 648 -5.06 -22.82 -6.72
C CYS A 648 -3.92 -23.84 -6.88
N GLY A 649 -2.70 -23.52 -6.43
CA GLY A 649 -1.54 -24.43 -6.52
C GLY A 649 -1.28 -24.91 -7.95
N ASP A 650 -1.03 -26.19 -8.13
CA ASP A 650 -0.68 -26.77 -9.44
C ASP A 650 -1.79 -26.62 -10.51
N ALA A 651 -3.04 -26.34 -10.12
CA ALA A 651 -4.12 -26.08 -11.07
C ALA A 651 -3.91 -24.76 -11.84
N PHE A 652 -3.13 -23.82 -11.31
CA PHE A 652 -2.81 -22.56 -11.96
C PHE A 652 -1.61 -22.67 -12.94
N LEU A 653 -0.75 -23.68 -12.81
CA LEU A 653 0.48 -23.84 -13.64
C LEU A 653 0.23 -23.72 -15.15
N PRO A 654 -0.85 -24.28 -15.76
CA PRO A 654 -1.08 -24.15 -17.18
C PRO A 654 -1.26 -22.71 -17.69
N TYR A 655 -1.57 -21.79 -16.79
CA TYR A 655 -1.81 -20.37 -17.10
C TYR A 655 -0.63 -19.49 -16.74
N MET A 656 0.34 -19.98 -15.98
CA MET A 656 1.46 -19.24 -15.39
C MET A 656 2.24 -18.44 -16.43
N ASP A 657 2.65 -19.07 -17.54
CA ASP A 657 3.45 -18.39 -18.55
C ASP A 657 2.70 -17.24 -19.24
N LYS A 658 1.42 -17.47 -19.60
CA LYS A 658 0.62 -16.44 -20.26
C LYS A 658 0.31 -15.28 -19.31
N SER A 659 -0.03 -15.57 -18.07
CA SER A 659 -0.28 -14.55 -17.06
C SER A 659 0.99 -13.75 -16.75
N GLY A 660 2.12 -14.46 -16.61
CA GLY A 660 3.41 -13.82 -16.38
C GLY A 660 3.83 -12.88 -17.53
N GLU A 661 3.60 -13.28 -18.78
CA GLU A 661 3.90 -12.41 -19.95
C GLU A 661 3.04 -11.14 -19.97
N GLU A 662 1.75 -11.22 -19.63
CA GLU A 662 0.88 -10.03 -19.60
C GLU A 662 1.13 -9.16 -18.37
N VAL A 663 1.32 -9.76 -17.19
CA VAL A 663 1.66 -9.02 -15.97
C VAL A 663 3.03 -8.35 -16.09
N TYR A 664 3.99 -8.98 -16.78
CA TYR A 664 5.30 -8.36 -17.05
C TYR A 664 5.18 -7.05 -17.84
N LYS A 665 4.23 -6.96 -18.78
CA LYS A 665 3.96 -5.72 -19.51
C LYS A 665 3.40 -4.62 -18.59
N MET A 666 2.62 -5.01 -17.58
CA MET A 666 2.05 -4.07 -16.60
C MET A 666 3.12 -3.46 -15.70
N LEU A 667 4.31 -4.05 -15.58
CA LEU A 667 5.44 -3.45 -14.84
C LEU A 667 5.95 -2.12 -15.44
N ASN A 668 5.59 -1.83 -16.68
CA ASN A 668 5.92 -0.56 -17.35
C ASN A 668 4.66 0.29 -17.63
N TYR A 669 3.53 -0.03 -16.99
CA TYR A 669 2.29 0.70 -17.19
C TYR A 669 2.37 2.11 -16.59
N PRO A 670 1.72 3.13 -17.16
CA PRO A 670 1.82 4.51 -16.67
C PRO A 670 1.35 4.70 -15.22
N SER A 671 0.28 4.01 -14.79
CA SER A 671 -0.22 4.08 -13.41
C SER A 671 0.70 3.34 -12.45
N GLU A 672 1.06 3.99 -11.34
CA GLU A 672 1.86 3.41 -10.26
C GLU A 672 1.14 2.23 -9.57
N ASP A 673 -0.17 2.31 -9.34
CA ASP A 673 -0.96 1.27 -8.69
C ASP A 673 -0.96 -0.03 -9.50
N VAL A 674 -1.11 0.09 -10.82
CA VAL A 674 -1.01 -1.05 -11.73
C VAL A 674 0.41 -1.67 -11.70
N ARG A 675 1.48 -0.83 -11.63
CA ARG A 675 2.85 -1.33 -11.51
C ARG A 675 3.08 -2.05 -10.19
N GLN A 676 2.59 -1.51 -9.07
CA GLN A 676 2.68 -2.13 -7.75
C GLN A 676 1.97 -3.49 -7.72
N ALA A 677 0.72 -3.56 -8.17
CA ALA A 677 -0.04 -4.80 -8.25
C ALA A 677 0.65 -5.85 -9.14
N ALA A 678 1.25 -5.42 -10.25
CA ALA A 678 2.01 -6.28 -11.14
C ALA A 678 3.28 -6.84 -10.48
N VAL A 679 4.02 -6.03 -9.71
CA VAL A 679 5.19 -6.48 -8.93
C VAL A 679 4.78 -7.57 -7.94
N GLY A 680 3.71 -7.36 -7.18
CA GLY A 680 3.20 -8.34 -6.22
C GLY A 680 2.74 -9.65 -6.87
N ALA A 681 2.07 -9.56 -8.04
CA ALA A 681 1.65 -10.74 -8.79
C ALA A 681 2.86 -11.55 -9.31
N MET A 682 3.88 -10.87 -9.85
CA MET A 682 5.11 -11.53 -10.33
C MET A 682 5.89 -12.20 -9.19
N ALA A 683 6.00 -11.56 -8.04
CA ALA A 683 6.62 -12.15 -6.85
C ALA A 683 5.91 -13.44 -6.45
N GLN A 684 4.58 -13.42 -6.37
CA GLN A 684 3.79 -14.60 -6.03
C GLN A 684 3.92 -15.71 -7.07
N PHE A 685 4.00 -15.39 -8.36
CA PHE A 685 4.23 -16.40 -9.41
C PHE A 685 5.57 -17.12 -9.21
N VAL A 686 6.64 -16.39 -8.91
CA VAL A 686 7.96 -16.98 -8.60
C VAL A 686 7.88 -17.88 -7.37
N ILE A 687 7.21 -17.45 -6.30
CA ILE A 687 7.01 -18.21 -5.07
C ILE A 687 6.20 -19.49 -5.35
N SER A 688 5.10 -19.37 -6.09
CA SER A 688 4.24 -20.52 -6.41
C SER A 688 4.97 -21.57 -7.25
N LEU A 689 5.81 -21.15 -8.21
CA LEU A 689 6.65 -22.03 -9.00
C LEU A 689 7.72 -22.75 -8.14
N ALA A 690 8.34 -22.03 -7.20
CA ALA A 690 9.35 -22.58 -6.31
C ALA A 690 8.76 -23.63 -5.34
N LYS A 691 7.53 -23.42 -4.88
CA LYS A 691 6.84 -24.32 -3.94
C LYS A 691 6.15 -25.52 -4.60
N SER A 692 5.96 -25.49 -5.92
CA SER A 692 5.32 -26.59 -6.64
C SER A 692 6.26 -27.79 -6.80
N SER A 693 5.73 -28.99 -6.59
CA SER A 693 6.45 -30.24 -6.81
C SER A 693 6.37 -30.76 -8.26
N ALA A 694 5.68 -30.04 -9.15
CA ALA A 694 5.55 -30.43 -10.55
C ALA A 694 6.87 -30.26 -11.30
N PRO A 695 7.30 -31.23 -12.15
CA PRO A 695 8.57 -31.14 -12.90
C PRO A 695 8.66 -29.90 -13.81
N GLU A 696 7.53 -29.41 -14.29
CA GLU A 696 7.42 -28.25 -15.17
C GLU A 696 7.63 -26.94 -14.41
N ALA A 697 7.31 -26.92 -13.12
CA ALA A 697 7.43 -25.75 -12.27
C ALA A 697 8.91 -25.35 -12.04
N ALA A 698 9.81 -26.33 -11.90
CA ALA A 698 11.24 -26.07 -11.74
C ALA A 698 11.83 -25.31 -12.95
N GLN A 699 11.45 -25.70 -14.18
CA GLN A 699 11.88 -24.99 -15.39
C GLN A 699 11.24 -23.59 -15.48
N GLY A 700 9.96 -23.47 -15.06
CA GLY A 700 9.28 -22.20 -14.96
C GLY A 700 9.97 -21.27 -13.96
N PHE A 701 10.34 -21.76 -12.78
CA PHE A 701 11.08 -21.00 -11.77
C PHE A 701 12.40 -20.48 -12.32
N GLU A 702 13.22 -21.35 -12.93
CA GLU A 702 14.50 -20.93 -13.53
C GLU A 702 14.32 -19.83 -14.58
N LYS A 703 13.28 -19.94 -15.42
CA LYS A 703 12.96 -18.94 -16.44
C LYS A 703 12.57 -17.60 -15.81
N TRP A 704 11.59 -17.61 -14.89
CA TRP A 704 11.01 -16.39 -14.36
C TRP A 704 11.93 -15.68 -13.36
N ILE A 705 12.74 -16.40 -12.57
CA ILE A 705 13.68 -15.75 -11.66
C ILE A 705 14.77 -14.97 -12.38
N GLN A 706 15.18 -15.43 -13.59
CA GLN A 706 16.16 -14.74 -14.44
C GLN A 706 15.60 -13.45 -15.05
N VAL A 707 14.28 -13.33 -15.17
CA VAL A 707 13.62 -12.12 -15.67
C VAL A 707 13.25 -11.19 -14.51
N PHE A 708 12.75 -11.76 -13.42
CA PHE A 708 12.22 -11.04 -12.27
C PHE A 708 13.29 -10.21 -11.57
N ILE A 709 14.44 -10.82 -11.17
CA ILE A 709 15.49 -10.11 -10.43
C ILE A 709 16.07 -8.92 -11.21
N PRO A 710 16.44 -9.04 -12.51
CA PRO A 710 16.91 -7.89 -13.27
C PRO A 710 15.84 -6.79 -13.43
N LYS A 711 14.56 -7.18 -13.65
CA LYS A 711 13.49 -6.19 -13.85
C LYS A 711 13.18 -5.40 -12.58
N LEU A 712 13.10 -6.05 -11.43
CA LEU A 712 12.95 -5.33 -10.17
C LEU A 712 14.15 -4.41 -9.89
N SER A 713 15.36 -4.90 -10.20
CA SER A 713 16.58 -4.09 -10.06
C SER A 713 16.57 -2.84 -10.97
N GLU A 714 15.97 -2.94 -12.14
CA GLU A 714 15.74 -1.81 -13.03
C GLU A 714 14.73 -0.84 -12.43
N LEU A 715 13.51 -1.32 -12.05
CA LEU A 715 12.46 -0.48 -11.45
C LEU A 715 12.94 0.25 -10.20
N ILE A 716 13.65 -0.40 -9.28
CA ILE A 716 14.20 0.24 -8.07
C ILE A 716 15.09 1.45 -8.41
N ARG A 717 15.79 1.42 -9.55
CA ARG A 717 16.70 2.52 -9.95
C ARG A 717 16.05 3.58 -10.79
N THR A 718 15.05 3.23 -11.60
CA THR A 718 14.52 4.07 -12.68
C THR A 718 13.08 4.52 -12.48
N ASP A 719 12.34 3.92 -11.55
CA ASP A 719 10.97 4.34 -11.27
C ASP A 719 10.98 5.64 -10.46
N GLU A 720 10.14 6.58 -10.84
CA GLU A 720 10.00 7.88 -10.19
C GLU A 720 9.12 7.80 -8.93
N GLU A 721 8.28 6.75 -8.84
CA GLU A 721 7.31 6.60 -7.75
C GLU A 721 7.88 5.77 -6.59
N ARG A 722 7.89 6.34 -5.39
CA ARG A 722 8.38 5.69 -4.18
C ARG A 722 7.59 4.43 -3.82
N SER A 723 6.27 4.47 -4.03
CA SER A 723 5.34 3.35 -3.80
C SER A 723 5.73 2.10 -4.59
N VAL A 724 6.11 2.26 -5.86
CA VAL A 724 6.57 1.17 -6.74
C VAL A 724 7.93 0.62 -6.27
N VAL A 725 8.85 1.51 -5.86
CA VAL A 725 10.16 1.09 -5.33
C VAL A 725 10.00 0.32 -4.02
N MET A 726 9.10 0.75 -3.12
CA MET A 726 8.75 0.03 -1.89
C MET A 726 8.19 -1.36 -2.22
N ALA A 727 7.23 -1.45 -3.14
CA ALA A 727 6.67 -2.73 -3.58
C ALA A 727 7.74 -3.68 -4.17
N CYS A 728 8.73 -3.15 -4.91
CA CYS A 728 9.84 -3.95 -5.43
C CYS A 728 10.76 -4.48 -4.30
N LEU A 729 11.03 -3.68 -3.28
CA LEU A 729 11.82 -4.10 -2.12
C LEU A 729 11.06 -5.14 -1.29
N GLU A 730 9.77 -4.93 -1.06
CA GLU A 730 8.90 -5.90 -0.39
C GLU A 730 8.87 -7.23 -1.14
N ALA A 731 8.71 -7.19 -2.47
CA ALA A 731 8.75 -8.38 -3.32
C ALA A 731 10.10 -9.14 -3.21
N TYR A 732 11.22 -8.43 -3.13
CA TYR A 732 12.52 -9.07 -2.87
C TYR A 732 12.55 -9.73 -1.50
N ALA A 733 12.10 -9.03 -0.45
CA ALA A 733 12.09 -9.59 0.90
C ALA A 733 11.19 -10.84 1.00
N GLU A 734 9.99 -10.77 0.39
CA GLU A 734 9.02 -11.88 0.36
C GLU A 734 9.59 -13.10 -0.39
N VAL A 735 10.13 -12.91 -1.61
CA VAL A 735 10.69 -13.99 -2.41
C VAL A 735 11.91 -14.60 -1.72
N LEU A 736 12.79 -13.81 -1.12
CA LEU A 736 13.94 -14.30 -0.36
C LEU A 736 13.53 -15.07 0.88
N LYS A 737 12.49 -14.64 1.57
CA LYS A 737 11.95 -15.30 2.76
C LYS A 737 11.27 -16.63 2.43
N GLU A 738 10.46 -16.66 1.37
CA GLU A 738 9.61 -17.81 1.02
C GLU A 738 10.33 -18.88 0.20
N VAL A 739 11.34 -18.49 -0.58
CA VAL A 739 12.10 -19.37 -1.48
C VAL A 739 13.53 -19.59 -0.98
N GLY A 740 14.16 -18.59 -0.39
CA GLY A 740 15.49 -18.68 0.21
C GLY A 740 16.61 -18.80 -0.81
N ALA A 741 17.55 -19.71 -0.52
CA ALA A 741 18.79 -19.92 -1.28
C ALA A 741 18.65 -20.09 -2.81
N PRO A 742 17.63 -20.79 -3.36
CA PRO A 742 17.47 -20.97 -4.80
C PRO A 742 17.44 -19.66 -5.60
N VAL A 743 16.99 -18.57 -5.00
CA VAL A 743 16.97 -17.23 -5.63
C VAL A 743 18.38 -16.73 -5.95
N LEU A 744 19.35 -17.08 -5.11
CA LEU A 744 20.74 -16.59 -5.13
C LEU A 744 21.69 -17.48 -5.93
N VAL A 745 21.28 -18.68 -6.36
CA VAL A 745 22.10 -19.63 -7.09
C VAL A 745 22.55 -19.09 -8.45
N THR A 746 21.72 -18.32 -9.12
CA THR A 746 22.07 -17.71 -10.41
C THR A 746 23.13 -16.63 -10.23
N GLN A 747 24.24 -16.76 -10.99
CA GLN A 747 25.35 -15.82 -10.92
C GLN A 747 24.88 -14.38 -11.20
N GLY A 748 25.17 -13.47 -10.29
CA GLY A 748 24.86 -12.06 -10.40
C GLY A 748 23.60 -11.60 -9.66
N HIS A 749 22.68 -12.51 -9.26
CA HIS A 749 21.46 -12.12 -8.55
C HIS A 749 21.75 -11.49 -7.18
N LEU A 750 22.61 -12.13 -6.38
CA LEU A 750 23.04 -11.58 -5.09
C LEU A 750 23.67 -10.20 -5.25
N GLU A 751 24.55 -10.03 -6.25
CA GLU A 751 25.20 -8.75 -6.51
C GLU A 751 24.18 -7.66 -6.97
N ALA A 752 23.21 -8.03 -7.79
CA ALA A 752 22.15 -7.13 -8.24
C ALA A 752 21.30 -6.63 -7.07
N ILE A 753 20.82 -7.54 -6.20
CA ILE A 753 20.02 -7.22 -5.02
C ILE A 753 20.82 -6.33 -4.05
N ILE A 754 22.08 -6.69 -3.73
CA ILE A 754 22.93 -5.90 -2.82
C ILE A 754 23.19 -4.50 -3.38
N ASN A 755 23.37 -4.37 -4.70
CA ASN A 755 23.58 -3.05 -5.30
C ASN A 755 22.32 -2.20 -5.24
N CYS A 756 21.11 -2.77 -5.44
CA CYS A 756 19.86 -2.05 -5.25
C CYS A 756 19.70 -1.54 -3.82
N VAL A 757 19.93 -2.42 -2.83
CA VAL A 757 19.88 -2.02 -1.41
C VAL A 757 20.88 -0.89 -1.11
N LYS A 758 22.08 -0.94 -1.67
CA LYS A 758 23.06 0.14 -1.52
C LYS A 758 22.62 1.44 -2.18
N ASP A 759 22.05 1.34 -3.39
CA ASP A 759 21.59 2.52 -4.13
C ASP A 759 20.47 3.23 -3.34
N VAL A 760 19.49 2.50 -2.79
CA VAL A 760 18.44 3.05 -1.91
C VAL A 760 19.03 3.65 -0.62
N MET A 761 19.92 2.93 0.08
CA MET A 761 20.56 3.42 1.32
C MET A 761 21.46 4.63 1.10
N GLN A 762 21.93 4.86 -0.12
CA GLN A 762 22.77 6.00 -0.52
C GLN A 762 21.96 7.11 -1.20
N LYS A 763 20.62 6.99 -1.21
CA LYS A 763 19.71 7.95 -1.87
C LYS A 763 20.09 8.21 -3.33
N LYS A 764 20.30 7.13 -4.12
CA LYS A 764 20.72 7.21 -5.53
C LYS A 764 19.65 6.68 -6.50
N THR A 765 18.47 6.38 -6.01
CA THR A 765 17.35 5.97 -6.84
C THR A 765 16.64 7.18 -7.41
N MET A 766 15.99 7.03 -8.55
CA MET A 766 15.34 8.16 -9.23
C MET A 766 14.23 8.79 -8.38
N CYS A 767 13.45 7.98 -7.66
CA CYS A 767 12.42 8.48 -6.75
C CYS A 767 12.97 9.28 -5.55
N GLN A 768 14.25 9.10 -5.20
CA GLN A 768 14.93 9.84 -4.13
C GLN A 768 15.69 11.07 -4.69
N ASP A 769 16.21 11.00 -5.93
CA ASP A 769 16.89 12.14 -6.58
C ASP A 769 15.92 13.27 -6.95
N MET A 770 14.65 12.95 -7.22
CA MET A 770 13.61 13.96 -7.50
C MET A 770 13.28 14.81 -6.25
N ALA A 771 13.49 14.27 -5.04
CA ALA A 771 13.29 14.98 -3.78
C ALA A 771 14.30 16.11 -3.55
N ASP A 772 15.52 16.00 -4.09
CA ASP A 772 16.53 17.08 -4.00
C ASP A 772 16.21 18.28 -4.92
N GLU A 773 15.29 18.13 -5.89
CA GLU A 773 14.83 19.22 -6.78
C GLU A 773 13.51 19.88 -6.34
N ALA A 774 12.68 19.18 -5.55
CA ALA A 774 11.52 19.74 -4.87
C ALA A 774 11.94 20.15 -3.45
N SER A 775 11.67 21.39 -3.09
CA SER A 775 11.99 22.04 -1.81
C SER A 775 12.13 21.10 -0.60
N SER A 776 13.28 21.14 0.04
CA SER A 776 13.58 20.48 1.31
C SER A 776 12.64 20.91 2.43
N GLU A 777 11.52 20.27 2.67
CA GLU A 777 10.77 20.42 3.94
C GLU A 777 9.39 19.75 3.94
N ASP A 778 9.24 18.65 3.23
CA ASP A 778 8.09 17.77 3.48
C ASP A 778 8.53 16.70 4.49
N GLU A 779 8.06 16.78 5.74
CA GLU A 779 8.30 15.74 6.76
C GLU A 779 7.79 14.39 6.25
N GLY A 780 6.73 14.36 5.42
CA GLY A 780 6.25 13.19 4.71
C GLY A 780 7.30 12.58 3.77
N GLU A 781 8.11 13.39 3.08
CA GLU A 781 9.20 12.87 2.24
C GLU A 781 10.32 12.22 3.05
N ALA A 782 10.64 12.77 4.23
CA ALA A 782 11.62 12.18 5.14
C ALA A 782 11.11 10.85 5.72
N GLU A 783 9.84 10.76 6.06
CA GLU A 783 9.19 9.54 6.55
C GLU A 783 9.13 8.45 5.47
N HIS A 784 8.80 8.81 4.23
CA HIS A 784 8.83 7.88 3.10
C HIS A 784 10.25 7.40 2.75
N ASP A 785 11.26 8.24 2.90
CA ASP A 785 12.66 7.82 2.75
C ASP A 785 13.10 6.87 3.89
N GLU A 786 12.63 7.09 5.12
CA GLU A 786 12.86 6.17 6.24
C GLU A 786 12.22 4.81 5.98
N LEU A 787 11.00 4.77 5.46
CA LEU A 787 10.32 3.53 5.05
C LEU A 787 11.09 2.79 3.95
N LEU A 788 11.56 3.49 2.92
CA LEU A 788 12.40 2.88 1.87
C LEU A 788 13.68 2.25 2.44
N ILE A 789 14.32 2.93 3.39
CA ILE A 789 15.51 2.42 4.08
C ILE A 789 15.17 1.22 4.94
N GLU A 790 14.00 1.20 5.59
CA GLU A 790 13.51 0.06 6.38
C GLU A 790 13.29 -1.16 5.49
N TYR A 791 12.56 -1.04 4.38
CA TYR A 791 12.35 -2.11 3.41
C TYR A 791 13.68 -2.62 2.82
N ALA A 792 14.61 -1.73 2.50
CA ALA A 792 15.96 -2.12 2.06
C ALA A 792 16.74 -2.87 3.16
N GLY A 793 16.52 -2.53 4.43
CA GLY A 793 17.04 -3.24 5.60
C GLY A 793 16.51 -4.66 5.71
N GLU A 794 15.21 -4.87 5.45
CA GLU A 794 14.58 -6.19 5.44
C GLU A 794 15.13 -7.08 4.31
N VAL A 795 15.26 -6.53 3.10
CA VAL A 795 15.89 -7.25 1.97
C VAL A 795 17.30 -7.70 2.32
N LYS A 796 18.10 -6.80 2.92
CA LYS A 796 19.47 -7.13 3.38
C LYS A 796 19.47 -8.23 4.41
N LYS A 797 18.55 -8.22 5.36
CA LYS A 797 18.40 -9.26 6.40
C LYS A 797 18.02 -10.59 5.76
N SER A 798 17.02 -10.62 4.92
CA SER A 798 16.55 -11.83 4.20
C SER A 798 17.62 -12.41 3.30
N CYS A 799 18.36 -11.58 2.58
CA CYS A 799 19.49 -12.00 1.75
C CYS A 799 20.62 -12.62 2.61
N SER A 800 20.94 -12.02 3.75
CA SER A 800 21.95 -12.56 4.67
C SER A 800 21.55 -13.91 5.27
N VAL A 801 20.28 -14.10 5.59
CA VAL A 801 19.73 -15.38 6.07
C VAL A 801 19.83 -16.44 4.99
N ALA A 802 19.37 -16.15 3.78
CA ALA A 802 19.43 -17.08 2.65
C ALA A 802 20.88 -17.48 2.31
N GLU A 803 21.83 -16.53 2.35
CA GLU A 803 23.25 -16.80 2.12
C GLU A 803 23.85 -17.71 3.21
N ARG A 804 23.52 -17.47 4.48
CA ARG A 804 23.99 -18.33 5.59
C ARG A 804 23.40 -19.73 5.49
N SER A 805 22.08 -19.83 5.28
CA SER A 805 21.38 -21.11 5.12
C SER A 805 21.97 -21.93 3.97
N PHE A 806 22.17 -21.33 2.81
CA PHE A 806 22.82 -21.95 1.64
C PHE A 806 24.25 -22.40 1.94
N SER A 807 25.04 -21.57 2.61
CA SER A 807 26.42 -21.89 2.94
C SER A 807 26.54 -23.11 3.87
N PHE A 808 25.66 -23.17 4.90
CA PHE A 808 25.66 -24.33 5.80
C PHE A 808 25.17 -25.61 5.12
N GLY A 809 24.14 -25.52 4.25
CA GLY A 809 23.69 -26.63 3.43
C GLY A 809 24.81 -27.17 2.51
N THR A 810 25.44 -26.27 1.75
CA THR A 810 26.57 -26.64 0.84
C THR A 810 27.75 -27.23 1.58
N LEU A 811 28.09 -26.70 2.76
CA LEU A 811 29.17 -27.28 3.59
C LEU A 811 28.81 -28.68 4.07
N ALA A 812 27.56 -28.94 4.44
CA ALA A 812 27.10 -30.26 4.86
C ALA A 812 27.17 -31.27 3.70
N GLU A 813 26.67 -30.89 2.51
CA GLU A 813 26.79 -31.71 1.29
C GLU A 813 28.26 -31.99 0.90
N ALA A 814 29.11 -30.96 1.02
CA ALA A 814 30.56 -31.14 0.79
C ALA A 814 31.20 -32.14 1.75
N VAL A 815 30.81 -32.14 3.03
CA VAL A 815 31.27 -33.12 4.03
C VAL A 815 30.82 -34.52 3.63
N GLU A 816 29.59 -34.70 3.20
CA GLU A 816 29.04 -35.97 2.75
C GLU A 816 29.80 -36.50 1.51
N ALA A 817 29.98 -35.64 0.50
CA ALA A 817 30.71 -35.97 -0.72
C ALA A 817 32.18 -36.33 -0.46
N LEU A 818 32.84 -35.64 0.48
CA LEU A 818 34.23 -35.93 0.87
C LEU A 818 34.36 -37.22 1.70
N GLY A 819 33.28 -37.64 2.34
CA GLY A 819 33.29 -38.83 3.20
C GLY A 819 34.38 -38.73 4.28
N THR A 820 35.17 -39.78 4.48
CA THR A 820 36.21 -39.81 5.51
C THR A 820 37.35 -38.80 5.31
N ALA A 821 37.51 -38.22 4.11
CA ALA A 821 38.47 -37.15 3.88
C ALA A 821 38.06 -35.84 4.56
N SER A 822 36.78 -35.67 4.98
CA SER A 822 36.28 -34.51 5.73
C SER A 822 36.91 -34.37 7.12
N GLY A 823 37.49 -35.45 7.67
CA GLY A 823 38.14 -35.47 8.98
C GLY A 823 39.25 -34.42 9.16
N GLN A 824 39.95 -34.05 8.08
CA GLN A 824 40.97 -32.99 8.11
C GLN A 824 40.40 -31.57 8.33
N PHE A 825 39.09 -31.36 8.04
CA PHE A 825 38.40 -30.08 8.13
C PHE A 825 37.59 -29.95 9.42
N VAL A 826 37.53 -30.99 10.27
CA VAL A 826 36.77 -30.95 11.54
C VAL A 826 37.15 -29.73 12.40
N PRO A 827 38.43 -29.32 12.54
CA PRO A 827 38.77 -28.14 13.35
C PRO A 827 38.18 -26.84 12.82
N GLN A 828 37.91 -26.72 11.53
CA GLN A 828 37.31 -25.54 10.89
C GLN A 828 35.80 -25.64 10.87
N LEU A 829 35.22 -26.77 10.49
CA LEU A 829 33.79 -26.94 10.26
C LEU A 829 32.99 -27.11 11.55
N LEU A 830 33.53 -27.80 12.57
CA LEU A 830 32.80 -28.03 13.79
C LEU A 830 32.41 -26.74 14.52
N PRO A 831 33.31 -25.73 14.68
CA PRO A 831 32.91 -24.44 15.28
C PRO A 831 31.87 -23.70 14.46
N LEU A 832 31.93 -23.74 13.13
CA LEU A 832 30.96 -23.09 12.23
C LEU A 832 29.57 -23.70 12.40
N PHE A 833 29.43 -25.02 12.29
CA PHE A 833 28.15 -25.69 12.51
C PHE A 833 27.63 -25.51 13.94
N GLN A 834 28.52 -25.39 14.94
CA GLN A 834 28.14 -25.11 16.32
C GLN A 834 27.60 -23.67 16.49
N GLU A 835 28.12 -22.71 15.75
CA GLU A 835 27.64 -21.33 15.73
C GLU A 835 26.28 -21.27 15.00
N GLY A 836 26.18 -21.82 13.80
CA GLY A 836 24.96 -21.84 13.01
C GLY A 836 23.80 -22.59 13.66
N SER A 837 24.06 -23.63 14.48
CA SER A 837 23.01 -24.33 15.24
C SER A 837 22.35 -23.47 16.33
N ARG A 838 22.82 -22.22 16.56
CA ARG A 838 22.28 -21.22 17.47
C ARG A 838 21.83 -19.95 16.76
N ASP A 839 21.78 -19.96 15.45
CA ASP A 839 21.35 -18.81 14.67
C ASP A 839 19.89 -18.41 15.04
N GLU A 840 19.55 -17.17 14.82
CA GLU A 840 18.17 -16.67 15.05
C GLU A 840 17.20 -17.28 14.07
N ASP A 841 17.65 -17.60 12.86
CA ASP A 841 16.84 -18.15 11.78
C ASP A 841 16.71 -19.68 11.84
N ASP A 842 15.49 -20.14 11.60
CA ASP A 842 15.12 -21.57 11.73
C ASP A 842 15.79 -22.46 10.68
N GLU A 843 15.89 -22.00 9.43
CA GLU A 843 16.51 -22.74 8.34
C GLU A 843 18.04 -22.82 8.50
N VAL A 844 18.66 -21.74 8.95
CA VAL A 844 20.10 -21.72 9.24
C VAL A 844 20.42 -22.73 10.35
N ARG A 845 19.59 -22.76 11.42
CA ARG A 845 19.74 -23.76 12.49
C ARG A 845 19.57 -25.16 11.97
N SER A 846 18.53 -25.40 11.17
CA SER A 846 18.21 -26.70 10.58
C SER A 846 19.37 -27.26 9.76
N ASN A 847 19.90 -26.48 8.81
CA ASN A 847 21.01 -26.86 7.97
C ASN A 847 22.33 -27.06 8.75
N SER A 848 22.57 -26.26 9.77
CA SER A 848 23.73 -26.39 10.63
C SER A 848 23.69 -27.66 11.51
N ILE A 849 22.50 -28.02 12.01
CA ILE A 849 22.26 -29.25 12.79
C ILE A 849 22.44 -30.47 11.89
N TYR A 850 21.91 -30.44 10.66
CA TYR A 850 22.17 -31.47 9.65
C TYR A 850 23.68 -31.63 9.43
N GLY A 851 24.39 -30.51 9.21
CA GLY A 851 25.85 -30.50 9.05
C GLY A 851 26.63 -31.09 10.24
N LEU A 852 26.19 -30.85 11.49
CA LEU A 852 26.74 -31.49 12.68
C LEU A 852 26.59 -33.01 12.64
N GLY A 853 25.44 -33.51 12.22
CA GLY A 853 25.16 -34.92 12.05
C GLY A 853 26.07 -35.59 11.00
N VAL A 854 26.15 -34.99 9.81
CA VAL A 854 26.96 -35.47 8.67
C VAL A 854 28.46 -35.42 9.03
N LEU A 855 28.93 -34.33 9.69
CA LEU A 855 30.32 -34.24 10.15
C LEU A 855 30.61 -35.31 11.22
N GLY A 856 29.65 -35.57 12.11
CA GLY A 856 29.71 -36.64 13.10
C GLY A 856 29.84 -38.01 12.47
N GLN A 857 29.21 -38.26 11.31
CA GLN A 857 29.25 -39.49 10.56
C GLN A 857 30.60 -39.70 9.82
N HIS A 858 31.09 -38.67 9.17
CA HIS A 858 32.20 -38.75 8.22
C HIS A 858 33.56 -38.27 8.79
N GLY A 859 33.56 -37.46 9.87
CA GLY A 859 34.77 -36.85 10.42
C GLY A 859 35.76 -37.80 11.09
N GLY A 860 35.44 -39.10 11.21
CA GLY A 860 36.33 -40.16 11.76
C GLY A 860 36.84 -39.87 13.18
N ASP A 861 38.09 -40.28 13.48
CA ASP A 861 38.66 -40.06 14.83
C ASP A 861 38.77 -38.60 15.24
N ALA A 862 38.83 -37.69 14.29
CA ALA A 862 38.95 -36.25 14.58
C ALA A 862 37.69 -35.67 15.24
N VAL A 863 36.50 -36.21 14.94
CA VAL A 863 35.23 -35.75 15.51
C VAL A 863 34.81 -36.56 16.75
N MET A 864 35.21 -37.81 16.86
CA MET A 864 34.78 -38.70 17.95
C MET A 864 35.09 -38.14 19.36
N GLY A 865 36.20 -37.43 19.54
CA GLY A 865 36.52 -36.72 20.78
C GLY A 865 35.54 -35.60 21.17
N HIS A 866 34.72 -35.15 20.22
CA HIS A 866 33.74 -34.06 20.38
C HIS A 866 32.30 -34.55 20.53
N TYR A 867 32.03 -35.87 20.45
CA TYR A 867 30.67 -36.43 20.53
C TYR A 867 29.88 -35.98 21.75
N ASN A 868 30.47 -35.95 22.94
CA ASN A 868 29.80 -35.50 24.15
C ASN A 868 29.38 -34.02 24.06
N ASN A 869 30.18 -33.18 23.41
CA ASN A 869 29.85 -31.76 23.22
C ASN A 869 28.75 -31.60 22.18
N ILE A 870 28.81 -32.32 21.07
CA ILE A 870 27.77 -32.31 20.04
C ILE A 870 26.44 -32.79 20.61
N LEU A 871 26.41 -33.89 21.35
CA LEU A 871 25.20 -34.43 22.01
C LEU A 871 24.63 -33.48 23.03
N ALA A 872 25.47 -32.78 23.81
CA ALA A 872 25.00 -31.75 24.76
C ALA A 872 24.33 -30.57 24.06
N MET A 873 24.90 -30.15 22.92
CA MET A 873 24.32 -29.09 22.10
C MET A 873 23.00 -29.51 21.44
N LEU A 874 22.93 -30.69 20.86
CA LEU A 874 21.72 -31.25 20.26
C LEU A 874 20.61 -31.41 21.32
N SER A 875 20.97 -31.80 22.55
CA SER A 875 20.04 -31.87 23.69
C SER A 875 19.54 -30.46 24.12
N GLU A 876 20.43 -29.47 24.12
CA GLU A 876 20.06 -28.09 24.43
C GLU A 876 19.15 -27.55 23.32
N ALA A 877 19.49 -27.76 22.05
CA ALA A 877 18.66 -27.36 20.90
C ALA A 877 17.27 -28.00 20.97
N LEU A 878 17.18 -29.30 21.22
CA LEU A 878 15.92 -30.04 21.34
C LEU A 878 14.98 -29.45 22.43
N SER A 879 15.56 -28.93 23.49
CA SER A 879 14.79 -28.36 24.60
C SER A 879 14.14 -26.99 24.30
N LYS A 880 14.60 -26.31 23.25
CA LYS A 880 14.22 -24.94 22.89
C LYS A 880 13.58 -24.85 21.51
N GLU A 881 13.85 -25.83 20.67
CA GLU A 881 13.46 -25.80 19.27
C GLU A 881 11.96 -26.07 19.09
N THR A 882 11.35 -25.33 18.17
CA THR A 882 9.95 -25.49 17.80
C THR A 882 9.78 -25.76 16.30
N PHE A 883 10.79 -25.44 15.49
CA PHE A 883 10.75 -25.62 14.06
C PHE A 883 10.81 -27.11 13.67
N PRO A 884 9.80 -27.68 13.01
CA PRO A 884 9.66 -29.10 12.82
C PRO A 884 10.85 -29.74 12.09
N ARG A 885 11.33 -29.09 11.03
CA ARG A 885 12.47 -29.58 10.24
C ARG A 885 13.77 -29.63 11.04
N ALA A 886 14.03 -28.63 11.89
CA ALA A 886 15.19 -28.65 12.77
C ALA A 886 15.11 -29.78 13.82
N LEU A 887 13.90 -30.05 14.34
CA LEU A 887 13.68 -31.18 15.26
C LEU A 887 13.95 -32.53 14.60
N ASP A 888 13.54 -32.68 13.34
CA ASP A 888 13.80 -33.87 12.55
C ASP A 888 15.30 -34.04 12.27
N ASN A 889 16.01 -32.96 11.93
CA ASN A 889 17.45 -32.93 11.75
C ASN A 889 18.25 -33.22 13.03
N ILE A 890 17.76 -32.81 14.20
CA ILE A 890 18.33 -33.23 15.50
C ILE A 890 18.25 -34.77 15.63
N CYS A 891 17.08 -35.33 15.29
CA CYS A 891 16.87 -36.79 15.34
C CYS A 891 17.81 -37.54 14.38
N GLY A 892 17.95 -37.07 13.14
CA GLY A 892 18.83 -37.58 12.13
C GLY A 892 20.32 -37.49 12.54
N ALA A 893 20.73 -36.32 13.07
CA ALA A 893 22.09 -36.10 13.55
C ALA A 893 22.46 -37.08 14.68
N VAL A 894 21.59 -37.26 15.66
CA VAL A 894 21.83 -38.24 16.75
C VAL A 894 21.87 -39.68 16.18
N ALA A 895 20.97 -40.02 15.27
CA ALA A 895 20.98 -41.34 14.61
C ALA A 895 22.31 -41.61 13.87
N ARG A 896 22.89 -40.63 13.15
CA ARG A 896 24.19 -40.70 12.51
C ARG A 896 25.32 -40.96 13.52
N LEU A 897 25.32 -40.24 14.63
CA LEU A 897 26.30 -40.43 15.69
C LEU A 897 26.23 -41.83 16.29
N ILE A 898 25.04 -42.37 16.55
CA ILE A 898 24.82 -43.72 17.05
C ILE A 898 25.28 -44.75 16.02
N THR A 899 24.93 -44.56 14.75
CA THR A 899 25.31 -45.48 13.66
C THR A 899 26.82 -45.61 13.53
N THR A 900 27.52 -44.48 13.64
CA THR A 900 29.00 -44.44 13.45
C THR A 900 29.75 -45.00 14.65
N SER A 901 29.32 -44.64 15.89
CA SER A 901 30.05 -45.09 17.09
C SER A 901 29.11 -45.22 18.30
N PRO A 902 28.35 -46.30 18.42
CA PRO A 902 27.41 -46.51 19.53
C PRO A 902 28.10 -46.59 20.88
N THR A 903 29.39 -46.92 20.94
CA THR A 903 30.18 -46.98 22.18
C THR A 903 30.55 -45.63 22.76
N ASN A 904 30.55 -44.56 21.92
CA ASN A 904 30.86 -43.21 22.33
C ASN A 904 29.60 -42.37 22.63
N VAL A 905 28.41 -42.97 22.49
CA VAL A 905 27.12 -42.34 22.77
C VAL A 905 26.57 -42.93 24.10
N PRO A 906 26.09 -42.10 25.05
CA PRO A 906 25.45 -42.59 26.29
C PRO A 906 24.06 -43.13 25.98
N MET A 907 23.98 -44.36 25.44
CA MET A 907 22.78 -44.95 24.82
C MET A 907 21.57 -45.02 25.78
N GLU A 908 21.77 -45.22 27.10
CA GLU A 908 20.68 -45.26 28.08
C GLU A 908 19.94 -43.94 28.21
N GLN A 909 20.61 -42.81 27.92
CA GLN A 909 20.05 -41.47 28.00
C GLN A 909 19.54 -41.00 26.64
N VAL A 910 20.24 -41.26 25.57
CA VAL A 910 20.02 -40.72 24.24
C VAL A 910 18.94 -41.48 23.48
N PHE A 911 18.94 -42.81 23.49
CA PHE A 911 18.07 -43.63 22.65
C PHE A 911 16.57 -43.46 22.98
N PRO A 912 16.14 -43.35 24.26
CA PRO A 912 14.76 -43.04 24.58
C PRO A 912 14.28 -41.66 24.09
N VAL A 913 15.18 -40.68 24.06
CA VAL A 913 14.88 -39.31 23.56
C VAL A 913 14.64 -39.36 22.05
N VAL A 914 15.51 -40.04 21.30
CA VAL A 914 15.31 -40.23 19.85
C VAL A 914 13.98 -40.88 19.56
N LEU A 915 13.61 -41.95 20.28
CA LEU A 915 12.31 -42.58 20.12
C LEU A 915 11.11 -41.67 20.45
N GLY A 916 11.31 -40.74 21.39
CA GLY A 916 10.29 -39.75 21.77
C GLY A 916 10.09 -38.65 20.72
N CYS A 917 11.04 -38.44 19.83
CA CYS A 917 10.94 -37.44 18.76
C CYS A 917 10.27 -38.03 17.48
N LEU A 918 10.11 -39.33 17.40
CA LEU A 918 9.53 -40.02 16.23
C LEU A 918 8.01 -40.17 16.37
N PRO A 919 7.23 -40.18 15.27
CA PRO A 919 7.65 -40.05 13.85
C PRO A 919 8.14 -38.65 13.48
N LEU A 920 8.93 -38.56 12.42
CA LEU A 920 9.37 -37.27 11.83
C LEU A 920 8.18 -36.49 11.30
N ARG A 921 8.34 -35.15 11.24
CA ARG A 921 7.24 -34.19 10.98
C ARG A 921 7.28 -33.65 9.56
N GLU A 922 8.46 -33.25 9.06
CA GLU A 922 8.67 -32.58 7.76
C GLU A 922 9.82 -33.17 6.96
N ASP A 923 10.97 -33.46 7.58
CA ASP A 923 12.15 -33.97 6.90
C ASP A 923 12.14 -35.51 6.85
N PHE A 924 11.29 -36.03 5.96
CA PHE A 924 11.09 -37.47 5.83
C PHE A 924 12.28 -38.22 5.22
N GLU A 925 13.24 -37.53 4.61
CA GLU A 925 14.51 -38.15 4.11
C GLU A 925 15.34 -38.76 5.24
N GLU A 926 15.28 -38.13 6.42
CA GLU A 926 15.92 -38.64 7.62
C GLU A 926 15.37 -39.99 8.14
N ASN A 927 14.21 -40.45 7.66
CA ASN A 927 13.69 -41.74 8.01
C ASN A 927 14.67 -42.85 7.61
N SER A 928 15.36 -42.71 6.47
CA SER A 928 16.38 -43.69 6.04
C SER A 928 17.53 -43.76 7.05
N THR A 929 18.00 -42.62 7.57
CA THR A 929 19.05 -42.52 8.59
C THR A 929 18.64 -43.16 9.91
N VAL A 930 17.38 -42.93 10.34
CA VAL A 930 16.82 -43.49 11.58
C VAL A 930 16.73 -45.03 11.49
N PHE A 931 16.20 -45.57 10.37
CA PHE A 931 16.10 -47.03 10.21
C PHE A 931 17.44 -47.71 9.99
N GLU A 932 18.41 -47.05 9.37
CA GLU A 932 19.79 -47.53 9.30
C GLU A 932 20.41 -47.67 10.69
N CYS A 933 20.19 -46.66 11.56
CA CYS A 933 20.59 -46.70 12.96
C CYS A 933 19.97 -47.90 13.70
N PHE A 934 18.67 -48.13 13.57
CA PHE A 934 18.02 -49.26 14.19
C PHE A 934 18.59 -50.61 13.67
N LEU A 935 18.87 -50.73 12.37
CA LEU A 935 19.40 -51.92 11.78
C LEU A 935 20.85 -52.20 12.27
N VAL A 936 21.68 -51.15 12.40
CA VAL A 936 23.04 -51.28 12.96
C VAL A 936 23.00 -51.73 14.41
N LEU A 937 22.12 -51.16 15.24
CA LEU A 937 21.93 -51.57 16.63
C LEU A 937 21.39 -53.01 16.74
N TYR A 938 20.50 -53.40 15.81
CA TYR A 938 20.01 -54.80 15.76
C TYR A 938 21.13 -55.79 15.45
N ARG A 939 21.92 -55.51 14.40
CA ARG A 939 23.04 -56.34 13.98
C ARG A 939 24.11 -56.46 15.08
N ALA A 940 24.32 -55.37 15.85
CA ALA A 940 25.19 -55.33 17.03
C ALA A 940 24.61 -55.99 18.27
N GLN A 941 23.36 -56.49 18.23
CA GLN A 941 22.63 -57.07 19.37
C GLN A 941 22.57 -56.11 20.60
N HIS A 942 22.44 -54.80 20.32
CA HIS A 942 22.49 -53.80 21.37
C HIS A 942 21.26 -53.90 22.30
N PRO A 943 21.45 -53.92 23.65
CA PRO A 943 20.37 -54.19 24.60
C PRO A 943 19.29 -53.11 24.60
N MET A 944 19.63 -51.85 24.27
CA MET A 944 18.65 -50.75 24.22
C MET A 944 17.63 -50.94 23.10
N LEU A 945 18.04 -51.47 21.93
CA LEU A 945 17.06 -51.76 20.87
C LEU A 945 16.17 -52.94 21.27
N ALA A 946 16.74 -54.01 21.86
CA ALA A 946 15.99 -55.19 22.30
C ALA A 946 14.90 -54.84 23.34
N GLN A 947 15.17 -53.87 24.21
CA GLN A 947 14.20 -53.36 25.19
C GLN A 947 13.12 -52.46 24.57
N ASN A 948 13.35 -51.88 23.41
CA ASN A 948 12.47 -50.91 22.74
C ASN A 948 11.96 -51.37 21.39
N LEU A 949 11.87 -52.67 21.13
CA LEU A 949 11.41 -53.23 19.87
C LEU A 949 9.93 -52.83 19.55
N ALA A 950 9.08 -52.73 20.54
CA ALA A 950 7.68 -52.43 20.33
C ALA A 950 7.44 -51.03 19.73
N PRO A 951 8.02 -49.92 20.24
CA PRO A 951 7.93 -48.60 19.57
C PRO A 951 8.57 -48.57 18.19
N VAL A 952 9.70 -49.24 17.99
CA VAL A 952 10.36 -49.33 16.68
C VAL A 952 9.49 -50.05 15.64
N LEU A 953 8.87 -51.19 16.00
CA LEU A 953 7.94 -51.91 15.13
C LEU A 953 6.66 -51.10 14.83
N ARG A 954 6.17 -50.33 15.79
CA ARG A 954 5.02 -49.43 15.56
C ARG A 954 5.38 -48.33 14.55
N LEU A 955 6.54 -47.71 14.69
CA LEU A 955 7.03 -46.72 13.72
C LEU A 955 7.19 -47.36 12.32
N ALA A 956 7.78 -48.53 12.22
CA ALA A 956 7.89 -49.26 10.95
C ALA A 956 6.52 -49.53 10.31
N ALA A 957 5.52 -49.91 11.10
CA ALA A 957 4.15 -50.14 10.64
C ALA A 957 3.47 -48.81 10.15
N LEU A 958 3.75 -47.72 10.79
CA LEU A 958 3.19 -46.40 10.41
C LEU A 958 3.74 -45.90 9.09
N LEU A 959 5.06 -46.12 8.83
CA LEU A 959 5.75 -45.53 7.69
C LEU A 959 5.80 -46.45 6.45
N TYR A 960 5.79 -47.76 6.60
CA TYR A 960 5.97 -48.70 5.50
C TYR A 960 4.95 -48.50 4.38
N THR A 961 5.43 -48.29 3.14
CA THR A 961 4.64 -48.02 1.92
C THR A 961 3.81 -46.73 1.97
N THR A 962 4.18 -45.80 2.80
CA THR A 962 3.57 -44.46 2.81
C THR A 962 4.42 -43.48 1.99
N LYS A 963 3.87 -42.28 1.73
CA LYS A 963 4.61 -41.19 1.06
C LYS A 963 5.77 -40.62 1.90
N GLN A 964 5.85 -40.97 3.17
CA GLN A 964 6.90 -40.56 4.10
C GLN A 964 8.12 -41.51 4.10
N ALA A 965 8.08 -42.56 3.34
CA ALA A 965 9.16 -43.56 3.23
C ALA A 965 9.54 -43.74 1.76
N ASP A 966 10.74 -43.35 1.41
CA ASP A 966 11.36 -43.63 0.11
C ASP A 966 11.67 -45.12 -0.08
N ASP A 967 12.17 -45.51 -1.25
CA ASP A 967 12.52 -46.92 -1.55
C ASP A 967 13.60 -47.44 -0.63
N LYS A 968 14.60 -46.61 -0.26
CA LYS A 968 15.68 -47.00 0.66
C LYS A 968 15.13 -47.25 2.06
N THR A 969 14.30 -46.34 2.56
CA THR A 969 13.62 -46.48 3.86
C THR A 969 12.76 -47.74 3.90
N ASN A 970 11.98 -48.01 2.86
CA ASN A 970 11.14 -49.20 2.76
C ASN A 970 11.97 -50.49 2.78
N GLN A 971 13.14 -50.51 2.10
CA GLN A 971 14.07 -51.66 2.14
C GLN A 971 14.65 -51.88 3.55
N LEU A 972 15.05 -50.82 4.24
CA LEU A 972 15.58 -50.87 5.60
C LEU A 972 14.51 -51.35 6.61
N ILE A 973 13.28 -50.88 6.45
CA ILE A 973 12.12 -51.34 7.24
C ILE A 973 11.88 -52.84 7.01
N GLN A 974 11.88 -53.30 5.75
CA GLN A 974 11.72 -54.72 5.41
C GLN A 974 12.78 -55.59 6.05
N GLU A 975 14.04 -55.21 5.91
CA GLU A 975 15.18 -55.98 6.47
C GLU A 975 15.09 -56.07 8.00
N LEU A 976 14.81 -54.93 8.66
CA LEU A 976 14.65 -54.88 10.12
C LEU A 976 13.50 -55.74 10.60
N VAL A 977 12.29 -55.50 10.03
CA VAL A 977 11.07 -56.22 10.44
C VAL A 977 11.15 -57.72 10.20
N ALA A 978 11.66 -58.14 9.06
CA ALA A 978 11.87 -59.56 8.78
C ALA A 978 12.85 -60.24 9.76
N SER A 979 13.97 -59.53 10.05
CA SER A 979 14.97 -60.01 11.00
C SER A 979 14.38 -60.12 12.42
N VAL A 980 13.70 -59.10 12.87
CA VAL A 980 13.00 -59.10 14.20
C VAL A 980 11.87 -60.14 14.24
N SER A 981 11.10 -60.34 13.17
CA SER A 981 10.09 -61.35 13.08
C SER A 981 10.60 -62.75 13.22
N ARG A 982 11.79 -63.03 12.74
CA ARG A 982 12.46 -64.31 12.84
C ARG A 982 12.95 -64.58 14.28
N ASP A 983 13.61 -63.57 14.90
CA ASP A 983 14.29 -63.72 16.17
C ASP A 983 13.41 -63.45 17.39
N PHE A 984 12.32 -62.62 17.24
CA PHE A 984 11.38 -62.22 18.29
C PHE A 984 9.90 -62.34 17.86
N PRO A 985 9.41 -63.51 17.41
CA PRO A 985 8.05 -63.67 16.83
C PRO A 985 6.92 -63.32 17.79
N ASP A 986 7.09 -63.55 19.11
CA ASP A 986 6.08 -63.25 20.10
C ASP A 986 5.89 -61.73 20.31
N GLN A 987 6.97 -60.96 20.22
CA GLN A 987 6.93 -59.50 20.34
C GLN A 987 6.24 -58.91 19.13
N VAL A 988 6.58 -59.34 17.92
CA VAL A 988 5.91 -58.90 16.68
C VAL A 988 4.44 -59.19 16.72
N SER A 989 4.04 -60.41 17.13
CA SER A 989 2.63 -60.80 17.27
C SER A 989 1.89 -59.93 18.27
N SER A 990 2.50 -59.58 19.40
CA SER A 990 1.95 -58.68 20.39
C SER A 990 1.75 -57.26 19.84
N VAL A 991 2.68 -56.72 19.10
CA VAL A 991 2.60 -55.43 18.46
C VAL A 991 1.48 -55.41 17.39
N VAL A 992 1.44 -56.42 16.50
CA VAL A 992 0.38 -56.57 15.49
C VAL A 992 -1.02 -56.55 16.10
N GLN A 993 -1.20 -57.25 17.23
CA GLN A 993 -2.52 -57.27 17.95
C GLN A 993 -2.86 -55.93 18.55
N SER A 994 -1.89 -55.04 18.83
CA SER A 994 -2.12 -53.72 19.44
C SER A 994 -2.36 -52.60 18.43
N LEU A 995 -2.18 -52.87 17.13
CA LEU A 995 -2.31 -51.91 16.05
C LEU A 995 -3.69 -51.96 15.39
N GLU A 996 -4.08 -50.85 14.75
CA GLU A 996 -5.27 -50.79 13.90
C GLU A 996 -5.12 -51.75 12.69
N PRO A 997 -6.21 -52.32 12.15
CA PRO A 997 -6.16 -53.35 11.15
C PRO A 997 -5.31 -53.00 9.89
N GLU A 998 -5.40 -51.78 9.44
CA GLU A 998 -4.67 -51.28 8.27
C GLU A 998 -3.17 -51.18 8.55
N VAL A 999 -2.80 -50.61 9.69
CA VAL A 999 -1.42 -50.47 10.13
C VAL A 999 -0.79 -51.84 10.45
N ALA A 1000 -1.56 -52.73 11.04
CA ALA A 1000 -1.13 -54.12 11.27
C ALA A 1000 -0.86 -54.89 9.96
N ALA A 1001 -1.66 -54.65 8.93
CA ALA A 1001 -1.45 -55.22 7.61
C ALA A 1001 -0.13 -54.76 6.96
N ARG A 1002 0.23 -53.47 7.10
CA ARG A 1002 1.51 -52.92 6.63
C ARG A 1002 2.72 -53.62 7.32
N LEU A 1003 2.65 -53.81 8.62
CA LEU A 1003 3.73 -54.51 9.34
C LEU A 1003 3.86 -55.97 8.90
N GLN A 1004 2.74 -56.68 8.66
CA GLN A 1004 2.76 -58.04 8.15
C GLN A 1004 3.30 -58.11 6.71
N ALA A 1005 2.97 -57.16 5.87
CA ALA A 1005 3.48 -57.05 4.51
C ALA A 1005 5.03 -56.83 4.53
N ALA A 1006 5.51 -55.91 5.39
CA ALA A 1006 6.97 -55.71 5.56
C ALA A 1006 7.69 -57.00 6.01
N ALA A 1007 7.08 -57.77 6.94
CA ALA A 1007 7.66 -59.03 7.39
C ALA A 1007 7.68 -60.12 6.28
N SER A 1008 6.71 -60.12 5.38
CA SER A 1008 6.54 -61.13 4.33
C SER A 1008 7.36 -60.82 3.06
N ALA A 1009 7.65 -59.57 2.77
CA ALA A 1009 8.38 -59.11 1.57
C ALA A 1009 9.85 -59.56 1.54
N ALA A 1010 10.44 -59.84 2.66
CA ALA A 1010 11.86 -60.28 2.80
C ALA A 1010 12.06 -61.80 2.73
N SER A 1011 11.06 -62.59 2.36
CA SER A 1011 11.24 -64.03 2.11
C SER A 1011 11.93 -64.19 0.74
N PRO A 1012 13.18 -64.74 0.64
CA PRO A 1012 13.83 -64.95 -0.64
C PRO A 1012 12.98 -66.00 -1.40
N THR A 1013 12.54 -65.65 -2.61
CA THR A 1013 12.12 -66.63 -3.59
C THR A 1013 13.30 -67.56 -3.91
N THR A 1014 13.36 -68.65 -3.17
CA THR A 1014 14.20 -69.82 -3.58
C THR A 1014 13.60 -70.37 -4.87
N SER A 1015 14.16 -70.05 -5.98
CA SER A 1015 14.11 -70.81 -7.18
C SER A 1015 15.52 -70.91 -7.80
#